data_3861b402fda4490b626b84d63b3d44fe
#
_entry.id   3861b402fda4490b626b84d63b3d44fe
#
_cell.length_a   1.000
_cell.length_b   1.000
_cell.length_c   1.000
_cell.angle_alpha   90.00
_cell.angle_beta   90.00
_cell.angle_gamma   90.00
#
_symmetry.space_group_name_H-M   'P 1'
#
loop_
_entity.id
_entity.type
_entity.pdbx_description
1 polymer ?
#
loop_
_entity_poly.entity_id
_entity_poly.type
_entity_poly.pdbx_seq_one_letter_code
_entity_poly.pdbx_strand_id
1 'polypeptide(L)'
;MCGIAGLVGAARAPQAREEILGRMCAAMQHRGPDDGGMTSHGAATIGMRRLAIFDPANGHQPVSTPDGRFHLVFNGAIYNFRRLRHELADLGYSFHTDCDTEVLLAAYVQWGESCLHRLRGMFAFAVWDAREESLFLARDAFGIKPVYYCQRGADFLFASELNALLAAGLVRAELDPGSVADYLGWFAVPAPRTIYRDVFSLRPGECARFQHGRLGVWPAWSFRLPTTQPQPCRTRDEFRDELRVRLEDTIRAHMLADVPVGAFLSGGLDSAVIVGLMTRATGAALKTFSIGFEQPGFDESAAAAATAHHFEAEHHARVLTGAEVAADLPALMASYDQPTGDGINTYYVSQTARAGGVTVALSGLGGDELFGGYPSFQDVPRLTRWLPYWRRLPAVVRRRIVEQLRRRGARFRKLADILEHARSVHELCALQRRVFSNEARLDLLSTDVRTATAEAAGFHPQLEALAGDLADDNLFEVVSAWELRTYMADVLLRDSDVMSMRHSLELRVPFVDRPFVEWLWRQPAAFKEDRRHPKSALATAVADLLPPGMAGRRKWGFVLPFASWMRAELRPFLDETFSDRSIDRSGFFARREVQAFWARYLNGRDARQWSRVWSLAVLIHFANRRGVTAAPPARPVVTLAPAPAAIPAAPVPPPARPRARRHRTLLLAPELFASEGGIPRILQLYLHALCELAGPADAVRFIALNDQTVDSMDLRRVATDRLTDWRVCGRDKGRFVRATMQLSRGCDRLICGHVAQLPVALLAKMLNRKLRYYLVAHGIEVWRPLTMAERMALRGATKILCVSAYTRGELLRRCPLDERKVIVLHNALDPAFTIAAGAPRAGLSPVILSITRVTKADRYKGVEHLVEAMPAIRAQIPDARLRIIGRGDDVPRLQQLAAELGLGAAVEFLGYVPDARMTEELRQCALFALPSKKEGFGLVFLEAMAHGRPCVGARAGGVPEVVSDEAGILVEFGNVSALATACVDALRREWDEPRILARARSFAYPEFKARLAGLLDD
;
A
#
# COMPACT_ATOMS: atom_id res chain seq x y z
N MET A 1 14.45 -0.83 24.10
CA MET A 1 13.74 -0.04 23.07
C MET A 1 14.05 1.43 23.20
N CYS A 2 14.01 2.16 22.11
CA CYS A 2 14.54 3.50 22.04
C CYS A 2 13.49 4.49 21.50
N GLY A 3 13.76 5.78 21.59
CA GLY A 3 13.09 6.79 20.81
C GLY A 3 14.10 7.44 19.87
N ILE A 4 13.92 7.32 18.57
CA ILE A 4 14.79 7.95 17.55
C ILE A 4 14.17 9.24 17.03
N ALA A 5 15.01 10.21 16.69
CA ALA A 5 14.62 11.47 16.09
C ALA A 5 15.73 11.99 15.16
N GLY A 6 15.35 12.86 14.21
CA GLY A 6 16.32 13.56 13.40
C GLY A 6 15.72 14.70 12.61
N LEU A 7 16.61 15.60 12.20
CA LEU A 7 16.32 16.76 11.39
C LEU A 7 17.39 16.89 10.30
N VAL A 8 16.95 16.95 9.04
CA VAL A 8 17.79 17.32 7.88
C VAL A 8 17.37 18.70 7.41
N GLY A 9 18.28 19.68 7.46
CA GLY A 9 17.97 21.06 7.12
C GLY A 9 19.24 21.87 6.84
N ALA A 10 19.69 21.89 5.57
CA ALA A 10 20.95 22.54 5.15
C ALA A 10 20.98 24.05 5.44
N ALA A 11 19.83 24.73 5.44
CA ALA A 11 19.75 26.16 5.69
C ALA A 11 19.89 26.54 7.17
N ARG A 12 19.91 25.58 8.11
CA ARG A 12 19.98 25.82 9.55
C ARG A 12 21.40 25.61 10.07
N ALA A 13 21.84 26.51 10.99
CA ALA A 13 23.11 26.32 11.69
C ALA A 13 23.09 25.02 12.51
N PRO A 14 24.22 24.30 12.68
CA PRO A 14 24.30 23.05 13.46
C PRO A 14 23.74 23.21 14.87
N GLN A 15 24.08 24.27 15.60
CA GLN A 15 23.59 24.54 16.96
C GLN A 15 22.06 24.64 17.02
N ALA A 16 21.44 25.30 16.05
CA ALA A 16 19.98 25.41 16.00
C ALA A 16 19.32 24.06 15.73
N ARG A 17 19.95 23.18 14.94
CA ARG A 17 19.46 21.80 14.72
C ARG A 17 19.59 20.96 15.99
N GLU A 18 20.70 21.09 16.73
CA GLU A 18 20.95 20.38 18.00
C GLU A 18 19.95 20.80 19.09
N GLU A 19 19.64 22.10 19.20
CA GLU A 19 18.61 22.59 20.12
C GLU A 19 17.22 22.03 19.79
N ILE A 20 16.84 21.99 18.51
CA ILE A 20 15.59 21.40 18.06
C ILE A 20 15.57 19.92 18.39
N LEU A 21 16.61 19.17 18.03
CA LEU A 21 16.71 17.74 18.30
C LEU A 21 16.74 17.44 19.80
N GLY A 22 17.41 18.27 20.60
CA GLY A 22 17.40 18.17 22.05
C GLY A 22 15.98 18.20 22.63
N ARG A 23 15.11 19.12 22.14
CA ARG A 23 13.68 19.14 22.55
C ARG A 23 12.93 17.90 22.09
N MET A 24 13.19 17.40 20.86
CA MET A 24 12.58 16.17 20.35
C MET A 24 12.97 14.97 21.19
N CYS A 25 14.24 14.80 21.53
CA CYS A 25 14.73 13.72 22.39
C CYS A 25 14.18 13.82 23.82
N ALA A 26 14.11 15.03 24.41
CA ALA A 26 13.53 15.25 25.73
C ALA A 26 12.05 14.82 25.80
N ALA A 27 11.27 15.04 24.74
CA ALA A 27 9.87 14.60 24.67
C ALA A 27 9.72 13.07 24.70
N MET A 28 10.77 12.31 24.36
CA MET A 28 10.81 10.85 24.34
C MET A 28 11.61 10.24 25.51
N GLN A 29 11.91 11.00 26.57
CA GLN A 29 12.68 10.52 27.75
C GLN A 29 12.12 9.23 28.35
N HIS A 30 10.78 9.11 28.38
CA HIS A 30 10.07 7.94 28.92
C HIS A 30 10.31 6.65 28.10
N ARG A 31 10.64 6.75 26.82
CA ARG A 31 10.96 5.58 25.97
C ARG A 31 12.33 5.01 26.31
N GLY A 32 13.28 5.87 26.62
CA GLY A 32 14.66 5.48 26.87
C GLY A 32 15.28 6.33 27.99
N PRO A 33 15.07 5.94 29.25
CA PRO A 33 15.58 6.68 30.39
C PRO A 33 17.08 6.46 30.65
N ASP A 34 17.66 5.35 30.12
CA ASP A 34 18.97 4.85 30.55
C ASP A 34 20.12 5.65 29.91
N ASP A 35 19.97 6.04 28.63
CA ASP A 35 21.03 6.74 27.90
C ASP A 35 20.43 7.60 26.79
N GLY A 36 21.25 8.44 26.15
CA GLY A 36 20.87 9.23 25.00
C GLY A 36 22.05 9.92 24.34
N GLY A 37 21.97 10.05 23.04
CA GLY A 37 23.01 10.68 22.25
C GLY A 37 22.47 11.42 21.04
N MET A 38 23.27 12.34 20.51
CA MET A 38 23.01 13.02 19.26
C MET A 38 24.32 13.25 18.51
N THR A 39 24.23 13.36 17.19
CA THR A 39 25.37 13.67 16.33
C THR A 39 24.92 14.54 15.16
N SER A 40 25.81 15.44 14.73
CA SER A 40 25.56 16.39 13.63
C SER A 40 26.62 16.19 12.54
N HIS A 41 26.16 15.91 11.30
CA HIS A 41 27.02 15.70 10.14
C HIS A 41 26.41 16.38 8.91
N GLY A 42 27.10 17.36 8.36
CA GLY A 42 26.63 18.14 7.21
C GLY A 42 25.26 18.79 7.49
N ALA A 43 24.27 18.48 6.66
CA ALA A 43 22.91 18.99 6.77
C ALA A 43 22.04 18.28 7.81
N ALA A 44 22.48 17.14 8.37
CA ALA A 44 21.69 16.30 9.28
C ALA A 44 22.15 16.39 10.73
N THR A 45 21.18 16.31 11.63
CA THR A 45 21.39 16.06 13.06
C THR A 45 20.42 14.93 13.46
N ILE A 46 20.97 13.82 13.96
CA ILE A 46 20.21 12.62 14.37
C ILE A 46 20.50 12.30 15.83
N GLY A 47 19.54 11.77 16.54
CA GLY A 47 19.68 11.43 17.95
C GLY A 47 18.62 10.48 18.46
N MET A 48 18.79 10.08 19.72
CA MET A 48 17.93 9.08 20.33
C MET A 48 17.90 9.13 21.86
N ARG A 49 16.91 8.44 22.43
CA ARG A 49 16.81 8.06 23.84
C ARG A 49 16.82 6.54 23.93
N ARG A 50 17.69 5.97 24.76
CA ARG A 50 17.98 4.52 24.81
C ARG A 50 17.36 3.87 26.05
N LEU A 51 16.64 2.76 25.83
CA LEU A 51 16.40 1.73 26.84
C LEU A 51 17.40 0.59 26.56
N ALA A 52 18.32 0.37 27.47
CA ALA A 52 19.43 -0.54 27.32
C ALA A 52 18.98 -2.00 27.52
N ILE A 53 18.99 -2.80 26.45
CA ILE A 53 18.54 -4.20 26.42
C ILE A 53 19.64 -5.14 25.96
N PHE A 54 20.34 -4.82 24.85
CA PHE A 54 21.55 -5.51 24.41
C PHE A 54 22.75 -4.66 24.74
N ASP A 55 23.78 -5.29 25.28
CA ASP A 55 25.03 -4.66 25.72
C ASP A 55 24.77 -3.33 26.48
N PRO A 56 24.19 -3.38 27.70
CA PRO A 56 23.83 -2.17 28.42
C PRO A 56 24.97 -1.18 28.60
N ALA A 57 26.20 -1.68 28.71
CA ALA A 57 27.39 -0.89 29.00
C ALA A 57 27.97 -0.17 27.75
N ASN A 58 27.96 -0.83 26.57
CA ASN A 58 28.69 -0.31 25.41
C ASN A 58 27.80 -0.02 24.18
N GLY A 59 26.54 -0.42 24.18
CA GLY A 59 25.62 -0.27 23.04
C GLY A 59 25.11 1.15 22.84
N HIS A 60 25.97 2.17 22.99
CA HIS A 60 25.63 3.59 22.79
C HIS A 60 25.19 3.90 21.37
N GLN A 61 24.31 4.90 21.21
CA GLN A 61 23.85 5.42 19.93
C GLN A 61 23.81 6.95 19.94
N PRO A 62 23.96 7.61 18.78
CA PRO A 62 24.12 7.12 17.41
C PRO A 62 25.43 6.34 17.19
N VAL A 63 25.39 5.31 16.31
CA VAL A 63 26.57 4.56 15.89
C VAL A 63 27.04 5.05 14.54
N SER A 64 28.37 5.22 14.38
CA SER A 64 28.98 5.71 13.15
C SER A 64 30.02 4.75 12.60
N THR A 65 30.19 4.70 11.27
CA THR A 65 31.31 3.98 10.66
C THR A 65 32.64 4.67 10.96
N PRO A 66 33.75 3.94 11.03
CA PRO A 66 35.07 4.51 11.34
C PRO A 66 35.54 5.63 10.37
N ASP A 67 35.09 5.58 9.12
CA ASP A 67 35.35 6.60 8.10
C ASP A 67 34.43 7.85 8.22
N GLY A 68 33.48 7.84 9.16
CA GLY A 68 32.52 8.93 9.37
C GLY A 68 31.48 9.10 8.25
N ARG A 69 31.33 8.13 7.36
CA ARG A 69 30.37 8.23 6.25
C ARG A 69 28.93 7.94 6.67
N PHE A 70 28.71 6.85 7.40
CA PHE A 70 27.36 6.43 7.78
C PHE A 70 27.13 6.63 9.27
N HIS A 71 25.97 7.18 9.62
CA HIS A 71 25.50 7.41 10.99
C HIS A 71 24.11 6.84 11.18
N LEU A 72 23.92 5.99 12.19
CA LEU A 72 22.69 5.24 12.43
C LEU A 72 22.09 5.56 13.79
N VAL A 73 20.75 5.72 13.82
CA VAL A 73 19.91 5.62 15.02
C VAL A 73 18.87 4.54 14.84
N PHE A 74 18.62 3.74 15.87
CA PHE A 74 17.84 2.53 15.81
C PHE A 74 16.91 2.38 17.02
N ASN A 75 15.65 2.07 16.76
CA ASN A 75 14.63 1.68 17.72
C ASN A 75 14.12 0.28 17.39
N GLY A 76 14.52 -0.73 18.13
CA GLY A 76 14.11 -2.10 17.89
C GLY A 76 14.99 -3.16 18.52
N ALA A 77 14.86 -4.38 18.01
CA ALA A 77 15.68 -5.54 18.34
C ALA A 77 15.84 -6.44 17.10
N ILE A 78 17.07 -6.76 16.73
CA ILE A 78 17.40 -7.66 15.61
C ILE A 78 17.74 -9.04 16.18
N TYR A 79 16.78 -9.96 16.15
CA TYR A 79 16.90 -11.26 16.82
C TYR A 79 17.96 -12.17 16.21
N ASN A 80 18.29 -12.03 14.93
CA ASN A 80 19.33 -12.82 14.27
C ASN A 80 20.68 -12.10 14.17
N PHE A 81 20.93 -11.05 14.98
CA PHE A 81 22.15 -10.25 14.89
C PHE A 81 23.44 -11.07 15.11
N ARG A 82 23.44 -12.08 15.99
CA ARG A 82 24.60 -12.93 16.22
C ARG A 82 25.01 -13.70 14.97
N ARG A 83 24.05 -14.24 14.21
CA ARG A 83 24.31 -14.91 12.93
C ARG A 83 24.84 -13.92 11.89
N LEU A 84 24.19 -12.75 11.77
CA LEU A 84 24.63 -11.70 10.84
C LEU A 84 26.03 -11.19 11.20
N ARG A 85 26.37 -11.09 12.49
CA ARG A 85 27.70 -10.72 12.95
C ARG A 85 28.78 -11.70 12.46
N HIS A 86 28.54 -13.02 12.53
CA HIS A 86 29.44 -14.03 11.97
C HIS A 86 29.60 -13.90 10.46
N GLU A 87 28.49 -13.79 9.73
CA GLU A 87 28.51 -13.59 8.27
C GLU A 87 29.29 -12.31 7.86
N LEU A 88 29.17 -11.24 8.61
CA LEU A 88 29.87 -9.98 8.36
C LEU A 88 31.34 -10.06 8.77
N ALA A 89 31.66 -10.75 9.87
CA ALA A 89 33.04 -10.98 10.27
C ALA A 89 33.84 -11.80 9.22
N ASP A 90 33.19 -12.79 8.60
CA ASP A 90 33.75 -13.55 7.48
C ASP A 90 34.01 -12.67 6.23
N LEU A 91 33.26 -11.55 6.11
CA LEU A 91 33.45 -10.53 5.08
C LEU A 91 34.46 -9.43 5.47
N GLY A 92 35.12 -9.54 6.63
CA GLY A 92 36.17 -8.64 7.09
C GLY A 92 35.71 -7.49 8.00
N TYR A 93 34.48 -7.49 8.46
CA TYR A 93 34.00 -6.48 9.44
C TYR A 93 34.49 -6.81 10.85
N SER A 94 34.92 -5.79 11.58
CA SER A 94 35.27 -5.87 13.01
C SER A 94 34.17 -5.24 13.86
N PHE A 95 33.92 -5.83 15.04
CA PHE A 95 32.90 -5.37 15.97
C PHE A 95 33.51 -5.09 17.33
N HIS A 96 33.05 -3.99 17.97
CA HIS A 96 33.56 -3.51 19.25
C HIS A 96 32.56 -3.70 20.40
N THR A 97 31.29 -3.94 20.07
CA THR A 97 30.20 -4.13 21.03
C THR A 97 29.50 -5.47 20.80
N ASP A 98 28.75 -5.92 21.80
CA ASP A 98 27.85 -7.08 21.65
C ASP A 98 26.41 -6.66 21.30
N CYS A 99 26.25 -5.42 20.80
CA CYS A 99 24.98 -4.84 20.45
C CYS A 99 24.54 -5.15 19.02
N ASP A 100 23.25 -5.33 18.80
CA ASP A 100 22.63 -5.53 17.49
C ASP A 100 22.71 -4.28 16.59
N THR A 101 22.86 -3.09 17.17
CA THR A 101 22.92 -1.80 16.46
C THR A 101 24.16 -1.69 15.56
N GLU A 102 25.34 -2.12 16.07
CA GLU A 102 26.59 -2.13 15.30
C GLU A 102 26.49 -3.11 14.12
N VAL A 103 25.90 -4.28 14.38
CA VAL A 103 25.66 -5.29 13.34
C VAL A 103 24.68 -4.78 12.27
N LEU A 104 23.64 -4.03 12.66
CA LEU A 104 22.70 -3.41 11.72
C LEU A 104 23.40 -2.37 10.84
N LEU A 105 24.28 -1.52 11.39
CA LEU A 105 25.04 -0.55 10.61
C LEU A 105 25.95 -1.27 9.62
N ALA A 106 26.72 -2.28 10.06
CA ALA A 106 27.60 -3.07 9.19
C ALA A 106 26.79 -3.79 8.07
N ALA A 107 25.61 -4.32 8.40
CA ALA A 107 24.71 -4.93 7.42
C ALA A 107 24.22 -3.93 6.36
N TYR A 108 23.90 -2.70 6.76
CA TYR A 108 23.53 -1.64 5.84
C TYR A 108 24.70 -1.19 4.96
N VAL A 109 25.90 -1.06 5.52
CA VAL A 109 27.13 -0.74 4.75
C VAL A 109 27.39 -1.81 3.70
N GLN A 110 27.28 -3.10 4.08
CA GLN A 110 27.58 -4.24 3.20
C GLN A 110 26.53 -4.44 2.10
N TRP A 111 25.21 -4.36 2.45
CA TRP A 111 24.14 -4.78 1.55
C TRP A 111 23.17 -3.66 1.17
N GLY A 112 23.40 -2.43 1.65
CA GLY A 112 22.47 -1.32 1.43
C GLY A 112 21.06 -1.65 1.91
N GLU A 113 20.06 -1.23 1.17
CA GLU A 113 18.64 -1.52 1.46
C GLU A 113 18.30 -3.02 1.47
N SER A 114 19.06 -3.85 0.73
CA SER A 114 18.84 -5.30 0.70
C SER A 114 19.10 -5.98 2.05
N CYS A 115 19.74 -5.29 3.00
CA CYS A 115 19.88 -5.79 4.37
C CYS A 115 18.51 -6.08 5.01
N LEU A 116 17.45 -5.33 4.67
CA LEU A 116 16.10 -5.51 5.20
C LEU A 116 15.54 -6.92 4.98
N HIS A 117 15.92 -7.58 3.89
CA HIS A 117 15.52 -8.97 3.62
C HIS A 117 16.23 -9.99 4.49
N ARG A 118 17.38 -9.62 5.08
CA ARG A 118 18.19 -10.48 5.95
C ARG A 118 17.87 -10.30 7.43
N LEU A 119 17.31 -9.16 7.81
CA LEU A 119 16.95 -8.87 9.19
C LEU A 119 15.75 -9.71 9.66
N ARG A 120 15.85 -10.29 10.85
CA ARG A 120 14.74 -10.86 11.63
C ARG A 120 14.62 -10.06 12.91
N GLY A 121 13.52 -9.35 13.08
CA GLY A 121 13.34 -8.51 14.25
C GLY A 121 12.22 -7.51 14.08
N MET A 122 12.07 -6.64 15.05
CA MET A 122 11.20 -5.48 15.06
C MET A 122 12.04 -4.23 15.03
N PHE A 123 11.77 -3.28 14.13
CA PHE A 123 12.66 -2.14 13.97
C PHE A 123 12.01 -0.92 13.30
N ALA A 124 12.50 0.23 13.74
CA ALA A 124 12.51 1.48 12.98
C ALA A 124 13.92 2.07 13.09
N PHE A 125 14.57 2.40 11.98
CA PHE A 125 15.90 2.99 12.00
C PHE A 125 16.08 4.06 10.93
N ALA A 126 17.07 4.92 11.16
CA ALA A 126 17.51 5.94 10.22
C ALA A 126 19.01 5.85 10.01
N VAL A 127 19.44 5.91 8.74
CA VAL A 127 20.85 6.00 8.36
C VAL A 127 21.08 7.28 7.57
N TRP A 128 22.02 8.10 8.04
CA TRP A 128 22.51 9.25 7.30
C TRP A 128 23.81 8.88 6.57
N ASP A 129 23.84 9.06 5.25
CA ASP A 129 25.07 8.98 4.44
C ASP A 129 25.60 10.40 4.26
N ALA A 130 26.71 10.73 4.95
CA ALA A 130 27.29 12.07 4.94
C ALA A 130 27.95 12.44 3.58
N ARG A 131 28.32 11.41 2.77
CA ARG A 131 28.89 11.63 1.43
C ARG A 131 27.82 11.94 0.39
N GLU A 132 26.73 11.16 0.41
CA GLU A 132 25.62 11.33 -0.54
C GLU A 132 24.58 12.36 -0.07
N GLU A 133 24.75 12.92 1.15
CA GLU A 133 23.79 13.81 1.81
C GLU A 133 22.36 13.25 1.76
N SER A 134 22.21 11.95 2.07
CA SER A 134 20.95 11.23 2.01
C SER A 134 20.60 10.57 3.34
N LEU A 135 19.33 10.69 3.72
CA LEU A 135 18.73 10.01 4.87
C LEU A 135 17.88 8.86 4.39
N PHE A 136 18.19 7.66 4.87
CA PHE A 136 17.37 6.47 4.67
C PHE A 136 16.61 6.14 5.94
N LEU A 137 15.30 5.88 5.84
CA LEU A 137 14.41 5.44 6.90
C LEU A 137 13.83 4.06 6.55
N ALA A 138 13.72 3.17 7.54
CA ALA A 138 13.07 1.88 7.34
C ALA A 138 12.19 1.51 8.55
N ARG A 139 11.07 0.81 8.26
CA ARG A 139 10.15 0.26 9.25
C ARG A 139 9.96 -1.23 9.01
N ASP A 140 9.86 -2.03 10.08
CA ASP A 140 9.68 -3.48 10.00
C ASP A 140 8.40 -3.90 9.27
N ALA A 141 8.38 -5.17 8.83
CA ALA A 141 7.35 -5.74 7.95
C ALA A 141 5.90 -5.58 8.47
N PHE A 142 5.71 -5.59 9.78
CA PHE A 142 4.37 -5.49 10.41
C PHE A 142 4.13 -4.13 11.10
N GLY A 143 5.14 -3.25 11.13
CA GLY A 143 5.04 -1.93 11.76
C GLY A 143 5.01 -1.99 13.27
N ILE A 144 5.71 -2.96 13.88
CA ILE A 144 5.81 -3.12 15.34
C ILE A 144 6.42 -1.87 15.96
N LYS A 145 7.47 -1.31 15.31
CA LYS A 145 8.08 -0.06 15.75
C LYS A 145 7.57 1.13 14.94
N PRO A 146 7.16 2.23 15.61
CA PRO A 146 6.67 3.41 14.92
C PRO A 146 7.81 4.28 14.39
N VAL A 147 7.56 4.93 13.24
CA VAL A 147 8.32 6.07 12.75
C VAL A 147 7.41 7.03 12.01
N TYR A 148 7.44 8.29 12.43
CA TYR A 148 6.68 9.40 11.86
C TYR A 148 7.62 10.39 11.19
N TYR A 149 7.15 11.08 10.16
CA TYR A 149 7.93 12.06 9.45
C TYR A 149 7.09 13.23 8.93
N CYS A 150 7.75 14.34 8.69
CA CYS A 150 7.16 15.48 7.99
C CYS A 150 8.23 16.26 7.23
N GLN A 151 7.81 16.92 6.15
CA GLN A 151 8.64 17.85 5.40
C GLN A 151 8.06 19.26 5.55
N ARG A 152 8.92 20.23 5.86
CA ARG A 152 8.56 21.65 6.01
C ARG A 152 9.52 22.52 5.20
N GLY A 153 9.11 22.87 4.00
CA GLY A 153 10.00 23.51 3.05
C GLY A 153 11.18 22.61 2.71
N ALA A 154 12.40 23.08 2.99
CA ALA A 154 13.63 22.31 2.81
C ALA A 154 13.99 21.41 4.00
N ASP A 155 13.30 21.56 5.14
CA ASP A 155 13.56 20.77 6.34
C ASP A 155 12.77 19.45 6.30
N PHE A 156 13.42 18.34 6.68
CA PHE A 156 12.79 17.03 6.85
C PHE A 156 13.02 16.56 8.29
N LEU A 157 11.95 16.17 8.97
CA LEU A 157 11.96 15.69 10.36
C LEU A 157 11.42 14.28 10.45
N PHE A 158 11.99 13.47 11.33
CA PHE A 158 11.43 12.18 11.71
C PHE A 158 11.55 11.92 13.20
N ALA A 159 10.65 11.12 13.76
CA ALA A 159 10.70 10.67 15.15
C ALA A 159 9.88 9.39 15.39
N SER A 160 10.17 8.70 16.49
CA SER A 160 9.38 7.55 16.96
C SER A 160 8.01 7.96 17.51
N GLU A 161 7.80 9.21 17.90
CA GLU A 161 6.54 9.73 18.44
C GLU A 161 6.15 11.07 17.82
N LEU A 162 4.84 11.28 17.66
CA LEU A 162 4.29 12.56 17.17
C LEU A 162 4.57 13.71 18.14
N ASN A 163 4.55 13.44 19.44
CA ASN A 163 4.88 14.45 20.46
C ASN A 163 6.30 14.99 20.29
N ALA A 164 7.25 14.16 19.83
CA ALA A 164 8.61 14.60 19.54
C ALA A 164 8.67 15.53 18.32
N LEU A 165 7.93 15.22 17.25
CA LEU A 165 7.82 16.10 16.10
C LEU A 165 7.21 17.46 16.46
N LEU A 166 6.18 17.48 17.31
CA LEU A 166 5.59 18.74 17.80
C LEU A 166 6.56 19.54 18.67
N ALA A 167 7.36 18.86 19.52
CA ALA A 167 8.36 19.48 20.38
C ALA A 167 9.48 20.18 19.60
N ALA A 168 9.69 19.81 18.34
CA ALA A 168 10.61 20.51 17.44
C ALA A 168 10.27 22.01 17.28
N GLY A 169 8.99 22.40 17.45
CA GLY A 169 8.51 23.75 17.25
C GLY A 169 8.37 24.17 15.77
N LEU A 170 8.61 23.22 14.84
CA LEU A 170 8.52 23.42 13.38
C LEU A 170 7.22 22.85 12.80
N VAL A 171 6.54 22.02 13.57
CA VAL A 171 5.29 21.33 13.19
C VAL A 171 4.13 21.92 13.98
N ARG A 172 3.11 22.38 13.27
CA ARG A 172 1.88 22.87 13.90
C ARG A 172 1.02 21.69 14.37
N ALA A 173 0.45 21.78 15.58
CA ALA A 173 -0.49 20.79 16.09
C ALA A 173 -1.90 20.93 15.46
N GLU A 174 -1.97 21.04 14.14
CA GLU A 174 -3.20 21.22 13.40
C GLU A 174 -3.79 19.85 13.04
N LEU A 175 -5.03 19.58 13.49
CA LEU A 175 -5.69 18.30 13.20
C LEU A 175 -6.20 18.26 11.76
N ASP A 176 -6.02 17.10 11.11
CA ASP A 176 -6.54 16.85 9.77
C ASP A 176 -8.00 16.37 9.82
N PRO A 177 -8.96 17.08 9.18
CA PRO A 177 -10.37 16.69 9.16
C PRO A 177 -10.61 15.28 8.60
N GLY A 178 -9.84 14.88 7.58
CA GLY A 178 -9.89 13.54 7.02
C GLY A 178 -9.49 12.46 8.03
N SER A 179 -8.44 12.72 8.79
CA SER A 179 -7.96 11.82 9.84
C SER A 179 -8.93 11.74 11.02
N VAL A 180 -9.58 12.85 11.39
CA VAL A 180 -10.67 12.86 12.39
C VAL A 180 -11.84 11.98 11.92
N ALA A 181 -12.23 12.07 10.65
CA ALA A 181 -13.28 11.24 10.08
C ALA A 181 -12.87 9.74 9.99
N ASP A 182 -11.60 9.45 9.67
CA ASP A 182 -11.09 8.07 9.64
C ASP A 182 -11.05 7.45 11.03
N TYR A 183 -10.63 8.19 12.05
CA TYR A 183 -10.63 7.70 13.42
C TYR A 183 -12.02 7.22 13.87
N LEU A 184 -13.10 7.93 13.54
CA LEU A 184 -14.47 7.46 13.79
C LEU A 184 -14.79 6.17 13.03
N GLY A 185 -14.15 5.96 11.88
CA GLY A 185 -14.29 4.72 11.13
C GLY A 185 -13.58 3.52 11.76
N TRP A 186 -12.38 3.71 12.31
CA TRP A 186 -11.44 2.61 12.56
C TRP A 186 -10.89 2.54 13.99
N PHE A 187 -11.28 3.43 14.91
CA PHE A 187 -10.69 3.64 16.26
C PHE A 187 -9.23 4.09 16.25
N ALA A 188 -8.69 4.33 15.10
CA ALA A 188 -7.34 4.82 14.88
C ALA A 188 -7.29 5.65 13.59
N VAL A 189 -6.23 6.39 13.39
CA VAL A 189 -5.92 6.99 12.09
C VAL A 189 -5.03 6.04 11.31
N PRO A 190 -5.51 5.46 10.20
CA PRO A 190 -4.73 4.51 9.42
C PRO A 190 -3.51 5.15 8.75
N ALA A 191 -2.37 4.44 8.78
CA ALA A 191 -1.19 4.85 8.04
C ALA A 191 -1.47 4.96 6.52
N PRO A 192 -0.84 5.92 5.77
CA PRO A 192 0.29 6.75 6.19
C PRO A 192 -0.10 8.04 6.91
N ARG A 193 -1.40 8.36 7.04
CA ARG A 193 -1.84 9.57 7.73
C ARG A 193 -1.63 9.46 9.23
N THR A 194 -1.51 10.61 9.87
CA THR A 194 -1.62 10.76 11.31
C THR A 194 -2.78 11.69 11.64
N ILE A 195 -3.05 11.90 12.91
CA ILE A 195 -4.08 12.85 13.32
C ILE A 195 -3.73 14.30 12.95
N TYR A 196 -2.45 14.59 12.73
CA TYR A 196 -1.97 15.93 12.38
C TYR A 196 -1.81 16.11 10.87
N ARG A 197 -2.15 17.31 10.38
CA ARG A 197 -1.96 17.70 8.98
C ARG A 197 -0.47 17.70 8.62
N ASP A 198 -0.13 17.17 7.44
CA ASP A 198 1.22 17.11 6.88
C ASP A 198 2.24 16.34 7.73
N VAL A 199 1.77 15.50 8.64
CA VAL A 199 2.60 14.55 9.39
C VAL A 199 2.17 13.14 9.02
N PHE A 200 3.14 12.34 8.62
CA PHE A 200 2.90 11.00 8.08
C PHE A 200 3.60 9.92 8.90
N SER A 201 3.13 8.70 8.78
CA SER A 201 3.78 7.48 9.29
C SER A 201 4.23 6.62 8.11
N LEU A 202 5.42 6.04 8.16
CA LEU A 202 5.72 4.95 7.25
C LEU A 202 4.75 3.79 7.51
N ARG A 203 4.22 3.19 6.43
CA ARG A 203 3.40 1.98 6.55
C ARG A 203 4.27 0.79 6.99
N PRO A 204 3.67 -0.28 7.54
CA PRO A 204 4.38 -1.53 7.79
C PRO A 204 5.13 -2.01 6.53
N GLY A 205 6.44 -2.28 6.69
CA GLY A 205 7.30 -2.75 5.61
C GLY A 205 7.69 -1.70 4.58
N GLU A 206 7.49 -0.40 4.83
CA GLU A 206 7.96 0.69 3.96
C GLU A 206 9.33 1.22 4.36
N CYS A 207 10.02 1.75 3.34
CA CYS A 207 11.22 2.57 3.47
C CYS A 207 11.00 3.95 2.89
N ALA A 208 11.84 4.90 3.31
CA ALA A 208 11.89 6.22 2.72
C ALA A 208 13.34 6.68 2.53
N ARG A 209 13.56 7.51 1.51
CA ARG A 209 14.82 8.23 1.32
C ARG A 209 14.54 9.70 1.11
N PHE A 210 15.23 10.53 1.88
CA PHE A 210 15.23 11.97 1.70
C PHE A 210 16.62 12.42 1.23
N GLN A 211 16.67 13.07 0.08
CA GLN A 211 17.92 13.55 -0.52
C GLN A 211 17.64 14.82 -1.36
N HIS A 212 18.47 15.83 -1.22
CA HIS A 212 18.35 17.10 -1.98
C HIS A 212 16.94 17.72 -1.97
N GLY A 213 16.27 17.69 -0.80
CA GLY A 213 14.91 18.23 -0.64
C GLY A 213 13.79 17.35 -1.20
N ARG A 214 14.08 16.14 -1.72
CA ARG A 214 13.11 15.21 -2.27
C ARG A 214 12.94 13.98 -1.38
N LEU A 215 11.69 13.62 -1.16
CA LEU A 215 11.30 12.42 -0.41
C LEU A 215 10.76 11.36 -1.36
N GLY A 216 11.36 10.18 -1.34
CA GLY A 216 10.81 8.95 -1.94
C GLY A 216 10.37 7.99 -0.85
N VAL A 217 9.21 7.33 -1.02
CA VAL A 217 8.69 6.29 -0.11
C VAL A 217 8.30 5.07 -0.94
N TRP A 218 8.71 3.86 -0.53
CA TRP A 218 8.41 2.62 -1.26
C TRP A 218 8.30 1.42 -0.33
N PRO A 219 7.56 0.36 -0.72
CA PRO A 219 7.49 -0.87 0.04
C PRO A 219 8.78 -1.69 -0.13
N ALA A 220 9.42 -2.07 0.98
CA ALA A 220 10.52 -3.03 1.02
C ALA A 220 10.02 -4.46 1.29
N TRP A 221 8.79 -4.62 1.79
CA TRP A 221 8.18 -5.91 2.07
C TRP A 221 6.69 -5.89 1.72
N SER A 222 6.19 -6.98 1.15
CA SER A 222 4.77 -7.18 0.84
C SER A 222 4.34 -8.61 1.19
N PHE A 223 3.02 -8.84 1.24
CA PHE A 223 2.45 -10.17 1.43
C PHE A 223 2.60 -11.09 0.21
N ARG A 224 3.11 -10.61 -0.89
CA ARG A 224 3.51 -11.44 -2.04
C ARG A 224 4.76 -12.21 -1.68
N LEU A 225 4.58 -13.45 -1.27
CA LEU A 225 5.71 -14.31 -0.90
C LEU A 225 6.44 -14.82 -2.15
N PRO A 226 7.80 -14.84 -2.15
CA PRO A 226 8.56 -15.43 -3.24
C PRO A 226 8.25 -16.92 -3.39
N THR A 227 8.13 -17.39 -4.63
CA THR A 227 7.81 -18.79 -4.97
C THR A 227 8.95 -19.77 -4.72
N THR A 228 10.14 -19.28 -4.37
CA THR A 228 11.42 -20.06 -4.29
C THR A 228 11.71 -20.69 -2.94
N GLN A 229 10.77 -20.75 -2.00
CA GLN A 229 11.01 -21.28 -0.65
C GLN A 229 10.33 -22.65 -0.39
N PRO A 230 10.63 -23.33 0.75
CA PRO A 230 10.28 -24.73 0.97
C PRO A 230 8.81 -25.05 0.69
N GLN A 231 8.57 -26.27 0.20
CA GLN A 231 7.24 -26.75 -0.12
C GLN A 231 6.34 -26.75 1.13
N PRO A 232 5.02 -26.48 0.99
CA PRO A 232 4.10 -26.58 2.11
C PRO A 232 4.02 -28.03 2.65
N CYS A 233 3.70 -28.16 3.92
CA CYS A 233 3.46 -29.45 4.56
C CYS A 233 2.39 -30.24 3.81
N ARG A 234 2.58 -31.58 3.70
CA ARG A 234 1.68 -32.46 2.94
C ARG A 234 0.53 -33.00 3.79
N THR A 235 0.75 -33.13 5.10
CA THR A 235 -0.23 -33.68 6.04
C THR A 235 -0.46 -32.74 7.22
N ARG A 236 -1.59 -32.95 7.94
CA ARG A 236 -1.88 -32.18 9.16
C ARG A 236 -0.89 -32.49 10.30
N ASP A 237 -0.39 -33.71 10.37
CA ASP A 237 0.59 -34.10 11.40
C ASP A 237 1.94 -33.44 11.13
N GLU A 238 2.43 -33.47 9.89
CA GLU A 238 3.63 -32.75 9.48
C GLU A 238 3.51 -31.24 9.76
N PHE A 239 2.35 -30.65 9.46
CA PHE A 239 2.09 -29.24 9.75
C PHE A 239 2.11 -28.96 11.26
N ARG A 240 1.50 -29.82 12.09
CA ARG A 240 1.48 -29.66 13.55
C ARG A 240 2.89 -29.70 14.13
N ASP A 241 3.70 -30.68 13.71
CA ASP A 241 5.04 -30.88 14.23
C ASP A 241 5.99 -29.73 13.80
N GLU A 242 5.90 -29.31 12.55
CA GLU A 242 6.68 -28.14 12.05
C GLU A 242 6.20 -26.83 12.69
N LEU A 243 4.89 -26.64 12.92
CA LEU A 243 4.35 -25.49 13.64
C LEU A 243 4.95 -25.39 15.06
N ARG A 244 5.06 -26.53 15.76
CA ARG A 244 5.71 -26.59 17.06
C ARG A 244 7.16 -26.13 17.00
N VAL A 245 7.96 -26.67 16.09
CA VAL A 245 9.37 -26.32 15.90
C VAL A 245 9.53 -24.83 15.61
N ARG A 246 8.68 -24.27 14.74
CA ARG A 246 8.71 -22.84 14.38
C ARG A 246 8.34 -21.93 15.55
N LEU A 247 7.34 -22.33 16.35
CA LEU A 247 6.97 -21.59 17.54
C LEU A 247 8.11 -21.57 18.57
N GLU A 248 8.76 -22.72 18.81
CA GLU A 248 9.92 -22.81 19.73
C GLU A 248 11.08 -21.93 19.26
N ASP A 249 11.43 -21.95 17.95
CA ASP A 249 12.47 -21.11 17.36
C ASP A 249 12.12 -19.61 17.53
N THR A 250 10.89 -19.26 17.27
CA THR A 250 10.41 -17.87 17.39
C THR A 250 10.46 -17.39 18.85
N ILE A 251 10.02 -18.20 19.81
CA ILE A 251 10.07 -17.84 21.22
C ILE A 251 11.54 -17.68 21.67
N ARG A 252 12.43 -18.62 21.35
CA ARG A 252 13.87 -18.50 21.68
C ARG A 252 14.47 -17.21 21.13
N ALA A 253 14.14 -16.85 19.88
CA ALA A 253 14.62 -15.62 19.27
C ALA A 253 14.11 -14.35 20.02
N HIS A 254 12.84 -14.33 20.43
CA HIS A 254 12.27 -13.20 21.16
C HIS A 254 12.68 -13.12 22.63
N MET A 255 13.23 -14.18 23.19
CA MET A 255 13.78 -14.17 24.55
C MET A 255 15.21 -13.63 24.66
N LEU A 256 15.87 -13.39 23.54
CA LEU A 256 17.24 -12.84 23.54
C LEU A 256 17.26 -11.44 24.14
N ALA A 257 17.90 -11.27 25.30
CA ALA A 257 18.12 -10.01 25.97
C ALA A 257 19.21 -10.19 27.04
N ASP A 258 19.89 -9.11 27.39
CA ASP A 258 20.86 -9.05 28.50
C ASP A 258 20.22 -8.46 29.77
N VAL A 259 18.89 -8.35 29.79
CA VAL A 259 18.05 -7.83 30.89
C VAL A 259 16.91 -8.80 31.21
N PRO A 260 16.25 -8.69 32.40
CA PRO A 260 15.16 -9.58 32.77
C PRO A 260 13.98 -9.55 31.77
N VAL A 261 13.53 -10.74 31.36
CA VAL A 261 12.42 -10.96 30.44
C VAL A 261 11.26 -11.62 31.17
N GLY A 262 10.03 -11.12 30.95
CA GLY A 262 8.79 -11.70 31.47
C GLY A 262 7.74 -11.88 30.37
N ALA A 263 6.50 -12.21 30.77
CA ALA A 263 5.39 -12.37 29.84
C ALA A 263 4.08 -11.79 30.38
N PHE A 264 3.26 -11.24 29.50
CA PHE A 264 1.86 -10.94 29.82
C PHE A 264 1.05 -12.24 29.76
N LEU A 265 0.28 -12.49 30.80
CA LEU A 265 -0.53 -13.69 30.92
C LEU A 265 -2.00 -13.32 31.17
N SER A 266 -2.84 -13.57 30.19
CA SER A 266 -4.30 -13.59 30.33
C SER A 266 -4.79 -15.03 30.56
N GLY A 267 -6.07 -15.21 30.82
CA GLY A 267 -6.67 -16.57 30.87
C GLY A 267 -6.79 -17.23 29.47
N GLY A 268 -6.24 -16.63 28.39
CA GLY A 268 -6.39 -17.04 27.01
C GLY A 268 -5.33 -18.00 26.49
N LEU A 269 -5.65 -18.71 25.39
CA LEU A 269 -4.79 -19.70 24.75
C LEU A 269 -3.45 -19.08 24.29
N ASP A 270 -3.47 -17.92 23.64
CA ASP A 270 -2.27 -17.34 23.01
C ASP A 270 -1.18 -17.02 24.05
N SER A 271 -1.57 -16.38 25.16
CA SER A 271 -0.64 -16.08 26.26
C SER A 271 -0.15 -17.36 26.95
N ALA A 272 -1.02 -18.37 27.12
CA ALA A 272 -0.63 -19.66 27.69
C ALA A 272 0.39 -20.40 26.79
N VAL A 273 0.24 -20.35 25.47
CA VAL A 273 1.22 -20.91 24.51
C VAL A 273 2.57 -20.21 24.65
N ILE A 274 2.58 -18.86 24.70
CA ILE A 274 3.83 -18.10 24.88
C ILE A 274 4.52 -18.49 26.19
N VAL A 275 3.80 -18.45 27.34
CA VAL A 275 4.35 -18.77 28.67
C VAL A 275 4.83 -20.22 28.72
N GLY A 276 4.06 -21.20 28.23
CA GLY A 276 4.46 -22.60 28.21
C GLY A 276 5.73 -22.88 27.40
N LEU A 277 5.86 -22.22 26.23
CA LEU A 277 7.07 -22.34 25.41
C LEU A 277 8.29 -21.61 26.04
N MET A 278 8.07 -20.46 26.70
CA MET A 278 9.13 -19.74 27.42
C MET A 278 9.63 -20.57 28.60
N THR A 279 8.75 -21.13 29.45
CA THR A 279 9.12 -21.98 30.58
C THR A 279 9.94 -23.19 30.12
N ARG A 280 9.54 -23.84 29.03
CA ARG A 280 10.30 -24.94 28.44
C ARG A 280 11.68 -24.51 27.94
N ALA A 281 11.80 -23.29 27.41
CA ALA A 281 13.06 -22.80 26.86
C ALA A 281 14.06 -22.37 27.96
N THR A 282 13.58 -21.86 29.13
CA THR A 282 14.44 -21.32 30.20
C THR A 282 14.81 -22.38 31.24
N GLY A 283 13.92 -23.32 31.55
CA GLY A 283 14.06 -24.24 32.69
C GLY A 283 14.09 -23.55 34.05
N ALA A 284 13.72 -22.25 34.14
CA ALA A 284 13.72 -21.43 35.35
C ALA A 284 12.36 -20.76 35.54
N ALA A 285 12.07 -20.32 36.78
CA ALA A 285 10.83 -19.61 37.10
C ALA A 285 10.68 -18.33 36.25
N LEU A 286 9.60 -18.23 35.50
CA LEU A 286 9.28 -17.11 34.63
C LEU A 286 8.37 -16.11 35.37
N LYS A 287 8.66 -14.81 35.27
CA LYS A 287 7.73 -13.78 35.75
C LYS A 287 6.60 -13.54 34.78
N THR A 288 5.38 -13.63 35.26
CA THR A 288 4.17 -13.37 34.45
C THR A 288 3.30 -12.29 35.09
N PHE A 289 2.64 -11.49 34.23
CA PHE A 289 1.91 -10.30 34.68
C PHE A 289 0.50 -10.29 34.10
N SER A 290 -0.48 -9.97 34.94
CA SER A 290 -1.87 -9.78 34.55
C SER A 290 -2.51 -8.59 35.28
N ILE A 291 -3.63 -8.11 34.69
CA ILE A 291 -4.57 -7.22 35.38
C ILE A 291 -5.93 -7.92 35.49
N GLY A 292 -6.57 -7.75 36.64
CA GLY A 292 -7.93 -8.21 36.93
C GLY A 292 -8.85 -7.03 37.24
N PHE A 293 -10.12 -7.32 37.52
CA PHE A 293 -11.15 -6.32 37.78
C PHE A 293 -12.07 -6.79 38.93
N GLU A 294 -12.60 -5.83 39.68
CA GLU A 294 -13.55 -6.15 40.73
C GLU A 294 -14.88 -6.74 40.22
N GLN A 295 -15.21 -6.50 38.95
CA GLN A 295 -16.44 -6.97 38.34
C GLN A 295 -16.33 -8.45 37.93
N PRO A 296 -17.05 -9.38 38.54
CA PRO A 296 -16.88 -10.83 38.32
C PRO A 296 -17.03 -11.31 36.85
N GLY A 297 -17.79 -10.60 36.05
CA GLY A 297 -18.01 -10.94 34.63
C GLY A 297 -16.87 -10.50 33.70
N PHE A 298 -15.85 -9.81 34.20
CA PHE A 298 -14.73 -9.27 33.43
C PHE A 298 -13.37 -9.74 33.95
N ASP A 299 -13.34 -10.37 35.13
CA ASP A 299 -12.10 -10.78 35.80
C ASP A 299 -11.60 -12.14 35.27
N GLU A 300 -10.43 -12.13 34.63
CA GLU A 300 -9.69 -13.31 34.17
C GLU A 300 -8.53 -13.67 35.11
N SER A 301 -8.35 -12.97 36.23
CA SER A 301 -7.19 -13.12 37.10
C SER A 301 -7.05 -14.53 37.70
N ALA A 302 -8.16 -15.16 38.05
CA ALA A 302 -8.18 -16.54 38.52
C ALA A 302 -7.73 -17.54 37.46
N ALA A 303 -8.13 -17.34 36.20
CA ALA A 303 -7.70 -18.18 35.08
C ALA A 303 -6.22 -17.98 34.72
N ALA A 304 -5.73 -16.71 34.79
CA ALA A 304 -4.33 -16.41 34.60
C ALA A 304 -3.48 -17.00 35.72
N ALA A 305 -3.90 -16.87 37.01
CA ALA A 305 -3.21 -17.46 38.17
C ALA A 305 -3.14 -19.01 38.06
N ALA A 306 -4.24 -19.67 37.68
CA ALA A 306 -4.26 -21.12 37.49
C ALA A 306 -3.29 -21.55 36.34
N THR A 307 -3.21 -20.77 35.27
CA THR A 307 -2.28 -21.01 34.16
C THR A 307 -0.82 -20.79 34.62
N ALA A 308 -0.55 -19.73 35.36
CA ALA A 308 0.77 -19.46 35.91
C ALA A 308 1.22 -20.58 36.88
N HIS A 309 0.32 -21.05 37.75
CA HIS A 309 0.58 -22.17 38.66
C HIS A 309 0.92 -23.46 37.89
N HIS A 310 0.21 -23.76 36.81
CA HIS A 310 0.49 -24.93 35.96
C HIS A 310 1.91 -24.89 35.36
N PHE A 311 2.41 -23.70 35.05
CA PHE A 311 3.77 -23.49 34.52
C PHE A 311 4.82 -23.16 35.59
N GLU A 312 4.48 -23.24 36.87
CA GLU A 312 5.35 -22.89 38.01
C GLU A 312 5.95 -21.47 37.87
N ALA A 313 5.19 -20.55 37.28
CA ALA A 313 5.61 -19.16 37.01
C ALA A 313 5.33 -18.27 38.26
N GLU A 314 6.23 -17.34 38.54
CA GLU A 314 6.03 -16.24 39.48
C GLU A 314 5.00 -15.25 38.91
N HIS A 315 3.77 -15.28 39.45
CA HIS A 315 2.66 -14.52 38.90
C HIS A 315 2.35 -13.23 39.70
N HIS A 316 2.37 -12.09 39.00
CA HIS A 316 2.02 -10.79 39.52
C HIS A 316 0.68 -10.32 38.93
N ALA A 317 -0.37 -10.36 39.71
CA ALA A 317 -1.70 -9.87 39.30
C ALA A 317 -2.01 -8.53 40.00
N ARG A 318 -2.56 -7.58 39.28
CA ARG A 318 -3.09 -6.31 39.83
C ARG A 318 -4.57 -6.21 39.54
N VAL A 319 -5.38 -5.96 40.58
CA VAL A 319 -6.81 -5.66 40.40
C VAL A 319 -6.97 -4.16 40.24
N LEU A 320 -7.63 -3.75 39.12
CA LEU A 320 -7.92 -2.35 38.82
C LEU A 320 -9.35 -1.99 39.21
N THR A 321 -9.50 -0.81 39.81
CA THR A 321 -10.78 -0.22 40.16
C THR A 321 -11.14 0.94 39.24
N GLY A 322 -12.43 1.24 39.07
CA GLY A 322 -12.87 2.39 38.30
C GLY A 322 -12.38 3.73 38.87
N ALA A 323 -12.21 3.82 40.21
CA ALA A 323 -11.71 5.01 40.91
C ALA A 323 -10.22 5.26 40.56
N GLU A 324 -9.37 4.23 40.54
CA GLU A 324 -7.97 4.36 40.11
C GLU A 324 -7.87 4.84 38.65
N VAL A 325 -8.65 4.24 37.76
CA VAL A 325 -8.66 4.66 36.35
C VAL A 325 -9.13 6.10 36.20
N ALA A 326 -10.13 6.54 37.00
CA ALA A 326 -10.60 7.93 36.98
C ALA A 326 -9.52 8.91 37.47
N ALA A 327 -8.77 8.53 38.52
CA ALA A 327 -7.68 9.34 39.05
C ALA A 327 -6.50 9.46 38.07
N ASP A 328 -6.20 8.37 37.35
CA ASP A 328 -5.10 8.30 36.42
C ASP A 328 -5.44 8.89 35.01
N LEU A 329 -6.71 9.25 34.76
CA LEU A 329 -7.15 9.73 33.43
C LEU A 329 -6.28 10.87 32.87
N PRO A 330 -5.87 11.90 33.61
CA PRO A 330 -5.01 12.95 33.07
C PRO A 330 -3.67 12.40 32.55
N ALA A 331 -3.05 11.46 33.24
CA ALA A 331 -1.79 10.82 32.85
C ALA A 331 -2.00 9.88 31.64
N LEU A 332 -3.08 9.11 31.65
CA LEU A 332 -3.48 8.25 30.52
C LEU A 332 -3.73 9.06 29.25
N MET A 333 -4.53 10.12 29.33
CA MET A 333 -4.81 10.98 28.20
C MET A 333 -3.54 11.71 27.72
N ALA A 334 -2.60 12.03 28.63
CA ALA A 334 -1.30 12.60 28.28
C ALA A 334 -0.39 11.61 27.56
N SER A 335 -0.57 10.31 27.79
CA SER A 335 0.23 9.25 27.17
C SER A 335 -0.14 9.01 25.69
N TYR A 336 -1.33 9.39 25.26
CA TYR A 336 -1.74 9.24 23.87
C TYR A 336 -0.95 10.16 22.93
N ASP A 337 -0.19 9.56 22.06
CA ASP A 337 0.54 10.26 20.99
C ASP A 337 -0.42 10.73 19.86
N GLN A 338 -1.43 9.91 19.60
CA GLN A 338 -2.64 10.27 18.84
C GLN A 338 -3.85 9.53 19.41
N PRO A 339 -5.09 9.96 19.13
CA PRO A 339 -6.26 9.35 19.74
C PRO A 339 -6.35 7.86 19.39
N THR A 340 -6.83 7.06 20.35
CA THR A 340 -7.11 5.63 20.17
C THR A 340 -8.32 5.23 21.01
N GLY A 341 -9.03 4.19 20.56
CA GLY A 341 -10.12 3.58 21.33
C GLY A 341 -9.67 2.46 22.27
N ASP A 342 -8.36 2.12 22.29
CA ASP A 342 -7.77 0.99 23.01
C ASP A 342 -6.52 1.41 23.81
N GLY A 343 -5.72 0.46 24.31
CA GLY A 343 -4.40 0.67 24.89
C GLY A 343 -4.35 0.77 26.41
N ILE A 344 -5.45 1.06 27.11
CA ILE A 344 -5.47 1.27 28.57
C ILE A 344 -5.06 0.01 29.34
N ASN A 345 -5.49 -1.16 28.90
CA ASN A 345 -5.08 -2.45 29.44
C ASN A 345 -3.55 -2.64 29.35
N THR A 346 -2.95 -2.30 28.22
CA THR A 346 -1.49 -2.37 28.01
C THR A 346 -0.76 -1.38 28.90
N TYR A 347 -1.30 -0.19 29.14
CA TYR A 347 -0.72 0.78 30.07
C TYR A 347 -0.56 0.17 31.48
N TYR A 348 -1.62 -0.37 32.05
CA TYR A 348 -1.58 -0.90 33.41
C TYR A 348 -0.80 -2.20 33.57
N VAL A 349 -0.92 -3.14 32.61
CA VAL A 349 -0.12 -4.38 32.70
C VAL A 349 1.38 -4.10 32.50
N SER A 350 1.72 -3.10 31.69
CA SER A 350 3.11 -2.66 31.52
C SER A 350 3.67 -1.98 32.74
N GLN A 351 2.87 -1.15 33.43
CA GLN A 351 3.21 -0.56 34.73
C GLN A 351 3.49 -1.65 35.74
N THR A 352 2.62 -2.66 35.83
CA THR A 352 2.77 -3.80 36.76
C THR A 352 4.03 -4.61 36.43
N ALA A 353 4.31 -4.87 35.14
CA ALA A 353 5.50 -5.60 34.73
C ALA A 353 6.79 -4.84 35.05
N ARG A 354 6.81 -3.54 34.83
CA ARG A 354 7.97 -2.71 35.16
C ARG A 354 8.22 -2.66 36.66
N ALA A 355 7.16 -2.53 37.46
CA ALA A 355 7.24 -2.61 38.95
C ALA A 355 7.72 -3.99 39.41
N GLY A 356 7.40 -5.09 38.69
CA GLY A 356 7.91 -6.44 38.95
C GLY A 356 9.36 -6.66 38.47
N GLY A 357 10.08 -5.62 38.02
CA GLY A 357 11.51 -5.64 37.71
C GLY A 357 11.88 -6.20 36.33
N VAL A 358 10.94 -6.33 35.39
CA VAL A 358 11.27 -6.72 34.01
C VAL A 358 11.39 -5.50 33.12
N THR A 359 12.26 -5.59 32.11
CA THR A 359 12.48 -4.56 31.08
C THR A 359 11.92 -4.98 29.73
N VAL A 360 11.75 -6.29 29.50
CA VAL A 360 11.20 -6.90 28.30
C VAL A 360 10.03 -7.81 28.67
N ALA A 361 8.92 -7.72 27.96
CA ALA A 361 7.79 -8.65 28.13
C ALA A 361 7.34 -9.23 26.78
N LEU A 362 6.97 -10.51 26.76
CA LEU A 362 6.36 -11.15 25.58
C LEU A 362 4.84 -11.12 25.69
N SER A 363 4.18 -10.91 24.56
CA SER A 363 2.71 -10.83 24.45
C SER A 363 2.17 -11.82 23.42
N GLY A 364 0.99 -12.37 23.67
CA GLY A 364 0.27 -13.27 22.76
C GLY A 364 -0.43 -12.58 21.57
N LEU A 365 -0.18 -11.29 21.32
CA LEU A 365 -0.70 -10.57 20.15
C LEU A 365 -0.28 -11.24 18.85
N GLY A 366 -1.21 -11.33 17.87
CA GLY A 366 -0.98 -12.00 16.59
C GLY A 366 -1.63 -13.38 16.48
N GLY A 367 -1.91 -14.06 17.59
CA GLY A 367 -2.53 -15.38 17.59
C GLY A 367 -3.94 -15.39 16.99
N ASP A 368 -4.74 -14.37 17.25
CA ASP A 368 -6.09 -14.23 16.69
C ASP A 368 -6.07 -13.99 15.17
N GLU A 369 -5.15 -13.18 14.70
CA GLU A 369 -4.98 -12.79 13.30
C GLU A 369 -4.52 -13.96 12.43
N LEU A 370 -3.63 -14.79 12.98
CA LEU A 370 -3.01 -15.90 12.24
C LEU A 370 -3.80 -17.19 12.29
N PHE A 371 -4.55 -17.45 13.38
CA PHE A 371 -5.26 -18.72 13.62
C PHE A 371 -6.78 -18.56 13.69
N GLY A 372 -7.32 -17.45 13.18
CA GLY A 372 -8.76 -17.28 12.99
C GLY A 372 -9.58 -17.03 14.24
N GLY A 373 -9.04 -16.30 15.23
CA GLY A 373 -9.70 -16.03 16.51
C GLY A 373 -10.84 -15.00 16.44
N TYR A 374 -10.96 -14.20 15.39
CA TYR A 374 -11.99 -13.17 15.26
C TYR A 374 -13.26 -13.65 14.53
N PRO A 375 -14.42 -13.04 14.81
CA PRO A 375 -15.67 -13.32 14.08
C PRO A 375 -15.55 -13.05 12.57
N SER A 376 -14.67 -12.17 12.13
CA SER A 376 -14.42 -11.86 10.71
C SER A 376 -14.07 -13.11 9.89
N PHE A 377 -13.34 -14.06 10.44
CA PHE A 377 -13.00 -15.33 9.79
C PHE A 377 -14.20 -16.23 9.51
N GLN A 378 -15.33 -16.03 10.21
CA GLN A 378 -16.59 -16.75 9.96
C GLN A 378 -17.56 -15.91 9.13
N ASP A 379 -17.66 -14.61 9.46
CA ASP A 379 -18.65 -13.70 8.85
C ASP A 379 -18.30 -13.35 7.41
N VAL A 380 -17.02 -13.09 7.09
CA VAL A 380 -16.60 -12.75 5.73
C VAL A 380 -16.88 -13.88 4.75
N PRO A 381 -16.51 -15.17 5.00
CA PRO A 381 -16.85 -16.26 4.11
C PRO A 381 -18.37 -16.51 3.96
N ARG A 382 -19.14 -16.31 5.03
CA ARG A 382 -20.61 -16.41 4.97
C ARG A 382 -21.20 -15.34 4.06
N LEU A 383 -20.81 -14.07 4.28
CA LEU A 383 -21.33 -12.95 3.50
C LEU A 383 -20.88 -13.00 2.04
N THR A 384 -19.64 -13.43 1.76
CA THR A 384 -19.14 -13.61 0.39
C THR A 384 -19.99 -14.59 -0.40
N ARG A 385 -20.50 -15.68 0.24
CA ARG A 385 -21.41 -16.63 -0.40
C ARG A 385 -22.79 -16.04 -0.70
N TRP A 386 -23.30 -15.13 0.16
CA TRP A 386 -24.63 -14.54 0.04
C TRP A 386 -24.71 -13.30 -0.83
N LEU A 387 -23.63 -12.50 -0.91
CA LEU A 387 -23.59 -11.27 -1.69
C LEU A 387 -23.95 -11.43 -3.18
N PRO A 388 -23.57 -12.49 -3.92
CA PRO A 388 -23.98 -12.70 -5.30
C PRO A 388 -25.51 -12.85 -5.46
N TYR A 389 -26.18 -13.55 -4.53
CA TYR A 389 -27.65 -13.70 -4.53
C TYR A 389 -28.34 -12.37 -4.20
N TRP A 390 -27.81 -11.64 -3.21
CA TRP A 390 -28.26 -10.28 -2.88
C TRP A 390 -28.19 -9.35 -4.08
N ARG A 391 -27.12 -9.39 -4.85
CA ARG A 391 -26.93 -8.53 -6.03
C ARG A 391 -27.87 -8.85 -7.18
N ARG A 392 -28.42 -10.06 -7.24
CA ARG A 392 -29.43 -10.47 -8.25
C ARG A 392 -30.82 -9.89 -7.98
N LEU A 393 -31.08 -9.40 -6.77
CA LEU A 393 -32.35 -8.75 -6.46
C LEU A 393 -32.47 -7.41 -7.21
N PRO A 394 -33.69 -7.04 -7.65
CA PRO A 394 -33.91 -5.74 -8.27
C PRO A 394 -33.48 -4.58 -7.37
N ALA A 395 -32.92 -3.52 -7.95
CA ALA A 395 -32.36 -2.38 -7.20
C ALA A 395 -33.38 -1.72 -6.24
N VAL A 396 -34.65 -1.67 -6.64
CA VAL A 396 -35.75 -1.12 -5.82
C VAL A 396 -35.97 -1.97 -4.55
N VAL A 397 -35.92 -3.29 -4.68
CA VAL A 397 -36.08 -4.22 -3.54
C VAL A 397 -34.90 -4.06 -2.60
N ARG A 398 -33.66 -4.06 -3.12
CA ARG A 398 -32.44 -3.88 -2.33
C ARG A 398 -32.48 -2.57 -1.55
N ARG A 399 -32.85 -1.44 -2.19
CA ARG A 399 -32.96 -0.14 -1.55
C ARG A 399 -33.96 -0.16 -0.38
N ARG A 400 -35.15 -0.72 -0.58
CA ARG A 400 -36.17 -0.83 0.48
C ARG A 400 -35.67 -1.65 1.67
N ILE A 401 -34.97 -2.77 1.42
CA ILE A 401 -34.43 -3.61 2.49
C ILE A 401 -33.34 -2.83 3.25
N VAL A 402 -32.43 -2.17 2.56
CA VAL A 402 -31.36 -1.34 3.16
C VAL A 402 -31.96 -0.23 4.02
N GLU A 403 -32.98 0.48 3.55
CA GLU A 403 -33.69 1.51 4.31
C GLU A 403 -34.36 0.97 5.57
N GLN A 404 -34.99 -0.21 5.49
CA GLN A 404 -35.60 -0.85 6.66
C GLN A 404 -34.53 -1.27 7.68
N LEU A 405 -33.37 -1.81 7.22
CA LEU A 405 -32.28 -2.20 8.08
C LEU A 405 -31.69 -0.98 8.82
N ARG A 406 -31.55 0.15 8.14
CA ARG A 406 -31.05 1.39 8.74
C ARG A 406 -31.92 1.89 9.91
N ARG A 407 -33.23 1.64 9.84
CA ARG A 407 -34.19 2.02 10.91
C ARG A 407 -34.14 1.11 12.14
N ARG A 408 -33.53 -0.08 12.07
CA ARG A 408 -33.58 -1.12 13.13
C ARG A 408 -32.47 -1.04 14.20
N GLY A 409 -31.53 -0.08 14.10
CA GLY A 409 -30.46 0.09 15.10
C GLY A 409 -29.06 -0.20 14.56
N ALA A 410 -28.04 0.00 15.39
CA ALA A 410 -26.63 0.06 14.98
C ALA A 410 -26.10 -1.19 14.28
N ARG A 411 -26.46 -2.39 14.76
CA ARG A 411 -26.06 -3.67 14.14
C ARG A 411 -26.60 -3.81 12.71
N PHE A 412 -27.86 -3.41 12.50
CA PHE A 412 -28.53 -3.50 11.21
C PHE A 412 -28.06 -2.39 10.26
N ARG A 413 -27.66 -1.21 10.77
CA ARG A 413 -27.02 -0.16 9.95
C ARG A 413 -25.70 -0.63 9.38
N LYS A 414 -24.89 -1.34 10.17
CA LYS A 414 -23.63 -1.94 9.69
C LYS A 414 -23.90 -2.98 8.58
N LEU A 415 -24.92 -3.83 8.75
CA LEU A 415 -25.31 -4.79 7.71
C LEU A 415 -25.82 -4.05 6.45
N ALA A 416 -26.58 -2.98 6.61
CA ALA A 416 -27.03 -2.14 5.51
C ALA A 416 -25.84 -1.55 4.71
N ASP A 417 -24.81 -1.01 5.39
CA ASP A 417 -23.59 -0.52 4.75
C ASP A 417 -22.87 -1.61 3.96
N ILE A 418 -22.75 -2.81 4.54
CA ILE A 418 -22.14 -3.97 3.86
C ILE A 418 -22.91 -4.33 2.58
N LEU A 419 -24.23 -4.47 2.69
CA LEU A 419 -25.10 -4.85 1.56
C LEU A 419 -25.13 -3.81 0.44
N GLU A 420 -24.94 -2.55 0.77
CA GLU A 420 -24.94 -1.45 -0.19
C GLU A 420 -23.59 -1.25 -0.87
N HIS A 421 -22.51 -1.34 -0.11
CA HIS A 421 -21.18 -0.89 -0.55
C HIS A 421 -20.20 -2.02 -0.84
N ALA A 422 -20.30 -3.21 -0.20
CA ALA A 422 -19.35 -4.28 -0.44
C ALA A 422 -19.46 -4.85 -1.86
N ARG A 423 -18.41 -4.69 -2.67
CA ARG A 423 -18.32 -5.20 -4.05
C ARG A 423 -17.26 -6.29 -4.21
N SER A 424 -16.25 -6.29 -3.33
CA SER A 424 -15.15 -7.26 -3.27
C SER A 424 -15.04 -7.84 -1.86
N VAL A 425 -14.24 -8.87 -1.69
CA VAL A 425 -13.93 -9.46 -0.37
C VAL A 425 -13.16 -8.44 0.47
N HIS A 426 -12.26 -7.68 -0.13
CA HIS A 426 -11.47 -6.65 0.55
C HIS A 426 -12.36 -5.51 1.09
N GLU A 427 -13.32 -5.03 0.30
CA GLU A 427 -14.32 -4.04 0.77
C GLU A 427 -15.19 -4.61 1.90
N LEU A 428 -15.53 -5.90 1.81
CA LEU A 428 -16.28 -6.59 2.86
C LEU A 428 -15.48 -6.65 4.17
N CYS A 429 -14.20 -7.00 4.13
CA CYS A 429 -13.31 -6.99 5.29
C CYS A 429 -13.23 -5.59 5.91
N ALA A 430 -13.01 -4.55 5.09
CA ALA A 430 -12.97 -3.17 5.53
C ALA A 430 -14.27 -2.74 6.23
N LEU A 431 -15.44 -3.00 5.62
CA LEU A 431 -16.74 -2.67 6.18
C LEU A 431 -17.06 -3.47 7.45
N GLN A 432 -16.59 -4.72 7.54
CA GLN A 432 -16.77 -5.55 8.73
C GLN A 432 -16.01 -5.01 9.95
N ARG A 433 -14.83 -4.41 9.74
CA ARG A 433 -14.05 -3.77 10.82
C ARG A 433 -14.51 -2.35 11.17
N ARG A 434 -15.28 -1.70 10.31
CA ARG A 434 -15.74 -0.34 10.56
C ARG A 434 -16.54 -0.25 11.87
N VAL A 435 -16.23 0.77 12.67
CA VAL A 435 -16.85 1.00 13.99
C VAL A 435 -18.16 1.75 13.87
N PHE A 436 -18.13 2.97 13.32
CA PHE A 436 -19.35 3.71 12.97
C PHE A 436 -19.74 3.41 11.53
N SER A 437 -21.05 3.24 11.23
CA SER A 437 -21.55 3.25 9.87
C SER A 437 -21.19 4.58 9.19
N ASN A 438 -21.13 4.59 7.86
CA ASN A 438 -20.78 5.82 7.13
C ASN A 438 -21.75 6.98 7.47
N GLU A 439 -23.03 6.68 7.52
CA GLU A 439 -24.07 7.63 7.93
C GLU A 439 -23.84 8.16 9.35
N ALA A 440 -23.70 7.27 10.34
CA ALA A 440 -23.51 7.66 11.73
C ALA A 440 -22.22 8.47 11.96
N ARG A 441 -21.15 8.17 11.20
CA ARG A 441 -19.90 8.93 11.23
C ARG A 441 -20.09 10.35 10.71
N LEU A 442 -20.76 10.48 9.55
CA LEU A 442 -21.02 11.78 8.94
C LEU A 442 -21.99 12.63 9.78
N ASP A 443 -22.98 12.02 10.45
CA ASP A 443 -23.90 12.74 11.34
C ASP A 443 -23.17 13.37 12.53
N LEU A 444 -22.16 12.72 13.08
CA LEU A 444 -21.38 13.23 14.20
C LEU A 444 -20.46 14.40 13.84
N LEU A 445 -20.10 14.55 12.54
CA LEU A 445 -19.17 15.59 12.08
C LEU A 445 -19.89 16.92 11.79
N SER A 446 -19.21 18.04 12.06
CA SER A 446 -19.67 19.38 11.70
C SER A 446 -19.83 19.51 10.17
N THR A 447 -20.64 20.48 9.71
CA THR A 447 -20.89 20.69 8.28
C THR A 447 -19.60 20.94 7.50
N ASP A 448 -18.67 21.70 8.06
CA ASP A 448 -17.40 22.03 7.41
C ASP A 448 -16.53 20.79 7.24
N VAL A 449 -16.39 19.96 8.29
CA VAL A 449 -15.63 18.70 8.23
C VAL A 449 -16.32 17.71 7.27
N ARG A 450 -17.63 17.63 7.28
CA ARG A 450 -18.39 16.78 6.36
C ARG A 450 -18.14 17.16 4.91
N THR A 451 -18.17 18.46 4.60
CA THR A 451 -17.90 18.97 3.26
C THR A 451 -16.45 18.68 2.84
N ALA A 452 -15.49 18.93 3.74
CA ALA A 452 -14.08 18.67 3.49
C ALA A 452 -13.76 17.17 3.29
N THR A 453 -14.61 16.26 3.80
CA THR A 453 -14.40 14.81 3.74
C THR A 453 -15.38 14.09 2.81
N ALA A 454 -16.28 14.80 2.12
CA ALA A 454 -17.33 14.22 1.27
C ALA A 454 -16.80 13.35 0.11
N GLU A 455 -15.63 13.71 -0.43
CA GLU A 455 -14.97 12.95 -1.50
C GLU A 455 -14.22 11.70 -0.99
N ALA A 456 -13.91 11.63 0.31
CA ALA A 456 -13.29 10.43 0.88
C ALA A 456 -14.34 9.32 0.96
N ALA A 457 -14.29 8.37 0.04
CA ALA A 457 -15.28 7.29 -0.15
C ALA A 457 -15.52 6.37 1.06
N GLY A 458 -14.97 6.70 2.22
CA GLY A 458 -15.19 5.99 3.48
C GLY A 458 -14.66 4.56 3.50
N PHE A 459 -13.80 4.16 2.58
CA PHE A 459 -13.04 2.92 2.66
C PHE A 459 -11.71 3.12 3.36
N HIS A 460 -11.15 2.02 3.87
CA HIS A 460 -9.86 2.04 4.54
C HIS A 460 -8.75 2.46 3.55
N PRO A 461 -7.83 3.37 3.92
CA PRO A 461 -6.78 3.87 3.01
C PRO A 461 -5.85 2.79 2.43
N GLN A 462 -5.76 1.63 3.08
CA GLN A 462 -4.95 0.49 2.61
C GLN A 462 -5.72 -0.48 1.69
N LEU A 463 -6.99 -0.17 1.33
CA LEU A 463 -7.82 -1.08 0.54
C LEU A 463 -7.18 -1.48 -0.79
N GLU A 464 -6.69 -0.51 -1.55
CA GLU A 464 -6.10 -0.75 -2.86
C GLU A 464 -4.79 -1.53 -2.78
N ALA A 465 -3.93 -1.22 -1.80
CA ALA A 465 -2.67 -1.91 -1.59
C ALA A 465 -2.89 -3.40 -1.23
N LEU A 466 -3.81 -3.67 -0.29
CA LEU A 466 -4.13 -5.04 0.11
C LEU A 466 -4.83 -5.84 -1.01
N ALA A 467 -5.74 -5.21 -1.76
CA ALA A 467 -6.38 -5.84 -2.90
C ALA A 467 -5.39 -6.12 -4.04
N GLY A 468 -4.34 -5.32 -4.18
CA GLY A 468 -3.26 -5.55 -5.14
C GLY A 468 -2.29 -6.67 -4.72
N ASP A 469 -2.11 -6.90 -3.42
CA ASP A 469 -1.15 -7.87 -2.88
C ASP A 469 -1.71 -9.29 -2.75
N LEU A 470 -3.03 -9.45 -2.58
CA LEU A 470 -3.67 -10.73 -2.23
C LEU A 470 -4.70 -11.13 -3.27
N ALA A 471 -4.69 -12.40 -3.65
CA ALA A 471 -5.74 -13.00 -4.49
C ALA A 471 -6.97 -13.37 -3.65
N ASP A 472 -8.16 -13.21 -4.20
CA ASP A 472 -9.45 -13.49 -3.52
C ASP A 472 -9.73 -14.98 -3.26
N ASP A 473 -8.85 -15.89 -3.67
CA ASP A 473 -9.12 -17.35 -3.70
C ASP A 473 -9.10 -17.98 -2.32
N ASN A 474 -8.31 -17.44 -1.40
CA ASN A 474 -8.18 -17.95 -0.05
C ASN A 474 -8.72 -16.94 0.95
N LEU A 475 -10.01 -17.06 1.26
CA LEU A 475 -10.71 -16.13 2.17
C LEU A 475 -10.08 -16.06 3.57
N PHE A 476 -9.50 -17.16 4.05
CA PHE A 476 -8.83 -17.18 5.35
C PHE A 476 -7.60 -16.27 5.33
N GLU A 477 -6.76 -16.37 4.31
CA GLU A 477 -5.56 -15.55 4.16
C GLU A 477 -5.89 -14.09 3.92
N VAL A 478 -6.91 -13.80 3.11
CA VAL A 478 -7.38 -12.43 2.90
C VAL A 478 -7.82 -11.79 4.22
N VAL A 479 -8.62 -12.49 5.04
CA VAL A 479 -9.05 -11.98 6.36
C VAL A 479 -7.84 -11.81 7.28
N SER A 480 -6.93 -12.79 7.34
CA SER A 480 -5.72 -12.73 8.16
C SER A 480 -4.84 -11.51 7.80
N ALA A 481 -4.60 -11.28 6.52
CA ALA A 481 -3.82 -10.14 6.05
C ALA A 481 -4.50 -8.79 6.36
N TRP A 482 -5.82 -8.72 6.21
CA TRP A 482 -6.60 -7.55 6.60
C TRP A 482 -6.45 -7.25 8.09
N GLU A 483 -6.59 -8.26 8.94
CA GLU A 483 -6.43 -8.10 10.38
C GLU A 483 -5.01 -7.64 10.75
N LEU A 484 -3.97 -8.26 10.17
CA LEU A 484 -2.57 -7.91 10.40
C LEU A 484 -2.21 -6.50 9.92
N ARG A 485 -2.68 -6.08 8.74
CA ARG A 485 -2.29 -4.79 8.14
C ARG A 485 -3.11 -3.61 8.61
N THR A 486 -4.28 -3.84 9.20
CA THR A 486 -5.18 -2.79 9.65
C THR A 486 -5.29 -2.76 11.17
N TYR A 487 -6.13 -3.58 11.77
CA TYR A 487 -6.39 -3.53 13.20
C TYR A 487 -5.13 -3.85 14.04
N MET A 488 -4.35 -4.84 13.66
CA MET A 488 -3.10 -5.15 14.34
C MET A 488 -2.11 -3.98 14.23
N ALA A 489 -1.83 -3.50 13.02
CA ALA A 489 -0.80 -2.48 12.79
C ALA A 489 -1.21 -1.08 13.26
N ASP A 490 -2.46 -0.67 12.97
CA ASP A 490 -2.93 0.70 13.22
C ASP A 490 -3.49 0.90 14.64
N VAL A 491 -3.87 -0.18 15.36
CA VAL A 491 -4.40 -0.15 16.73
C VAL A 491 -3.50 -0.93 17.68
N LEU A 492 -3.47 -2.27 17.58
CA LEU A 492 -2.89 -3.11 18.63
C LEU A 492 -1.37 -2.91 18.81
N LEU A 493 -0.58 -2.94 17.72
CA LEU A 493 0.87 -2.78 17.81
C LEU A 493 1.26 -1.35 18.15
N ARG A 494 0.59 -0.36 17.56
CA ARG A 494 0.84 1.05 17.87
C ARG A 494 0.55 1.35 19.34
N ASP A 495 -0.63 0.97 19.84
CA ASP A 495 -1.04 1.24 21.21
C ASP A 495 -0.19 0.45 22.21
N SER A 496 0.20 -0.77 21.85
CA SER A 496 1.11 -1.58 22.65
C SER A 496 2.47 -0.93 22.80
N ASP A 497 3.05 -0.40 21.70
CA ASP A 497 4.33 0.30 21.75
C ASP A 497 4.24 1.59 22.60
N VAL A 498 3.26 2.46 22.31
CA VAL A 498 3.11 3.74 23.01
C VAL A 498 2.87 3.53 24.51
N MET A 499 1.97 2.62 24.88
CA MET A 499 1.59 2.40 26.28
C MET A 499 2.64 1.66 27.08
N SER A 500 3.31 0.66 26.51
CA SER A 500 4.40 -0.03 27.19
C SER A 500 5.62 0.86 27.37
N MET A 501 5.94 1.66 26.33
CA MET A 501 7.07 2.59 26.39
C MET A 501 6.85 3.76 27.34
N ARG A 502 5.62 4.10 27.69
CA ARG A 502 5.34 5.07 28.76
C ARG A 502 5.92 4.63 30.11
N HIS A 503 6.07 3.33 30.29
CA HIS A 503 6.67 2.71 31.48
C HIS A 503 8.08 2.18 31.22
N SER A 504 8.74 2.55 30.10
CA SER A 504 10.07 2.05 29.73
C SER A 504 10.11 0.50 29.71
N LEU A 505 9.09 -0.13 29.11
CA LEU A 505 8.98 -1.58 28.96
C LEU A 505 8.97 -1.94 27.47
N GLU A 506 9.89 -2.81 27.04
CA GLU A 506 9.87 -3.36 25.68
C GLU A 506 8.85 -4.48 25.57
N LEU A 507 7.84 -4.32 24.71
CA LEU A 507 6.90 -5.38 24.39
C LEU A 507 7.30 -6.09 23.09
N ARG A 508 7.38 -7.43 23.14
CA ARG A 508 7.68 -8.31 22.00
C ARG A 508 6.47 -9.17 21.64
N VAL A 509 6.29 -9.43 20.36
CA VAL A 509 5.10 -10.10 19.81
C VAL A 509 5.48 -11.30 18.92
N PRO A 510 5.81 -12.47 19.51
CA PRO A 510 6.38 -13.60 18.79
C PRO A 510 5.54 -14.10 17.63
N PHE A 511 4.20 -14.10 17.73
CA PHE A 511 3.33 -14.52 16.63
C PHE A 511 3.47 -13.64 15.37
N VAL A 512 3.98 -12.41 15.52
CA VAL A 512 4.18 -11.46 14.40
C VAL A 512 5.63 -11.46 13.92
N ASP A 513 6.37 -12.54 14.16
CA ASP A 513 7.73 -12.73 13.63
C ASP A 513 7.69 -13.01 12.14
N ARG A 514 8.43 -12.25 11.33
CA ARG A 514 8.36 -12.31 9.87
C ARG A 514 8.61 -13.73 9.31
N PRO A 515 9.68 -14.46 9.67
CA PRO A 515 9.90 -15.81 9.15
C PRO A 515 8.79 -16.80 9.54
N PHE A 516 8.21 -16.63 10.73
CA PHE A 516 7.08 -17.45 11.19
C PHE A 516 5.81 -17.20 10.37
N VAL A 517 5.45 -15.91 10.18
CA VAL A 517 4.26 -15.51 9.40
C VAL A 517 4.41 -15.91 7.93
N GLU A 518 5.57 -15.68 7.32
CA GLU A 518 5.86 -16.07 5.95
C GLU A 518 5.78 -17.58 5.74
N TRP A 519 6.26 -18.38 6.69
CA TRP A 519 6.11 -19.84 6.66
C TRP A 519 4.64 -20.26 6.80
N LEU A 520 3.94 -19.73 7.82
CA LEU A 520 2.55 -20.07 8.10
C LEU A 520 1.63 -19.75 6.92
N TRP A 521 1.88 -18.66 6.23
CA TRP A 521 1.08 -18.26 5.07
C TRP A 521 1.20 -19.18 3.86
N ARG A 522 2.31 -19.89 3.72
CA ARG A 522 2.49 -20.90 2.68
C ARG A 522 1.75 -22.20 2.96
N GLN A 523 1.33 -22.41 4.21
CA GLN A 523 0.63 -23.63 4.57
C GLN A 523 -0.82 -23.62 4.07
N PRO A 524 -1.37 -24.76 3.66
CA PRO A 524 -2.76 -24.85 3.24
C PRO A 524 -3.72 -24.28 4.27
N ALA A 525 -4.66 -23.43 3.85
CA ALA A 525 -5.66 -22.86 4.75
C ALA A 525 -6.45 -23.91 5.52
N ALA A 526 -6.71 -25.08 4.89
CA ALA A 526 -7.38 -26.20 5.51
C ALA A 526 -6.67 -26.77 6.74
N PHE A 527 -5.36 -26.51 6.92
CA PHE A 527 -4.61 -26.92 8.12
C PHE A 527 -4.74 -25.88 9.24
N LYS A 528 -4.95 -24.62 8.91
CA LYS A 528 -5.10 -23.49 9.85
C LYS A 528 -6.54 -23.26 10.27
N GLU A 529 -7.49 -23.50 9.35
CA GLU A 529 -8.91 -23.21 9.56
C GLU A 529 -9.65 -24.37 10.23
N ASP A 530 -10.21 -24.13 11.40
CA ASP A 530 -11.27 -24.94 11.98
C ASP A 530 -12.44 -24.04 12.38
N ARG A 531 -13.57 -24.18 11.68
CA ARG A 531 -14.76 -23.35 11.93
C ARG A 531 -15.48 -23.65 13.22
N ARG A 532 -15.29 -24.85 13.78
CA ARG A 532 -15.92 -25.27 15.03
C ARG A 532 -15.06 -24.91 16.24
N HIS A 533 -13.74 -25.02 16.07
CA HIS A 533 -12.76 -24.77 17.13
C HIS A 533 -11.68 -23.79 16.62
N PRO A 534 -11.93 -22.47 16.71
CA PRO A 534 -10.92 -21.47 16.35
C PRO A 534 -9.59 -21.74 17.08
N LYS A 535 -8.48 -21.58 16.37
CA LYS A 535 -7.11 -21.83 16.89
C LYS A 535 -6.81 -23.29 17.25
N SER A 536 -7.59 -24.27 16.79
CA SER A 536 -7.33 -25.70 17.07
C SER A 536 -5.94 -26.12 16.61
N ALA A 537 -5.45 -25.60 15.47
CA ALA A 537 -4.11 -25.85 14.99
C ALA A 537 -3.03 -25.42 16.00
N LEU A 538 -3.16 -24.24 16.58
CA LEU A 538 -2.25 -23.75 17.61
C LEU A 538 -2.34 -24.59 18.89
N ALA A 539 -3.55 -24.90 19.36
CA ALA A 539 -3.78 -25.70 20.56
C ALA A 539 -3.24 -27.13 20.42
N THR A 540 -3.41 -27.77 19.25
CA THR A 540 -2.92 -29.14 19.02
C THR A 540 -1.41 -29.23 18.88
N ALA A 541 -0.75 -28.20 18.33
CA ALA A 541 0.70 -28.16 18.20
C ALA A 541 1.44 -28.15 19.55
N VAL A 542 0.80 -27.63 20.60
CA VAL A 542 1.39 -27.50 21.96
C VAL A 542 0.53 -28.16 23.04
N ALA A 543 -0.30 -29.14 22.66
CA ALA A 543 -1.28 -29.76 23.56
C ALA A 543 -0.66 -30.36 24.83
N ASP A 544 0.55 -30.87 24.73
CA ASP A 544 1.34 -31.43 25.84
C ASP A 544 1.77 -30.40 26.90
N LEU A 545 1.79 -29.10 26.50
CA LEU A 545 2.20 -28.02 27.43
C LEU A 545 0.99 -27.34 28.07
N LEU A 546 -0.17 -27.39 27.45
CA LEU A 546 -1.32 -26.60 27.92
C LEU A 546 -1.98 -27.16 29.15
N PRO A 547 -2.48 -26.31 30.07
CA PRO A 547 -3.35 -26.77 31.17
C PRO A 547 -4.55 -27.56 30.67
N PRO A 548 -5.03 -28.58 31.41
CA PRO A 548 -6.20 -29.36 31.03
C PRO A 548 -7.43 -28.48 30.74
N GLY A 549 -8.11 -28.74 29.61
CA GLY A 549 -9.30 -28.02 29.19
C GLY A 549 -9.04 -26.64 28.53
N MET A 550 -7.81 -26.19 28.40
CA MET A 550 -7.47 -24.88 27.78
C MET A 550 -7.90 -24.80 26.31
N ALA A 551 -7.67 -25.86 25.54
CA ALA A 551 -8.01 -25.91 24.10
C ALA A 551 -9.53 -25.75 23.80
N GLY A 552 -10.41 -26.12 24.76
CA GLY A 552 -11.86 -25.99 24.63
C GLY A 552 -12.46 -24.74 25.25
N ARG A 553 -11.64 -23.87 25.86
CA ARG A 553 -12.15 -22.65 26.49
C ARG A 553 -12.70 -21.69 25.44
N ARG A 554 -13.88 -21.14 25.76
CA ARG A 554 -14.45 -20.06 24.96
C ARG A 554 -13.57 -18.83 25.09
N LYS A 555 -13.24 -18.19 23.96
CA LYS A 555 -12.50 -16.92 23.97
C LYS A 555 -13.28 -15.86 24.77
N TRP A 556 -12.65 -15.32 25.79
CA TRP A 556 -13.03 -14.05 26.41
C TRP A 556 -12.11 -13.00 25.83
N GLY A 557 -12.65 -11.88 25.37
CA GLY A 557 -11.83 -10.73 25.00
C GLY A 557 -11.38 -10.04 26.28
N PHE A 558 -10.14 -9.58 26.33
CA PHE A 558 -9.62 -8.76 27.41
C PHE A 558 -10.29 -7.38 27.38
N VAL A 559 -11.51 -7.31 27.92
CA VAL A 559 -12.37 -6.13 27.88
C VAL A 559 -12.48 -5.55 29.29
N LEU A 560 -12.08 -4.28 29.44
CA LEU A 560 -12.27 -3.56 30.70
C LEU A 560 -13.77 -3.32 30.95
N PRO A 561 -14.23 -3.27 32.22
CA PRO A 561 -15.62 -3.01 32.59
C PRO A 561 -16.05 -1.55 32.33
N PHE A 562 -15.65 -0.96 31.22
CA PHE A 562 -15.91 0.44 30.84
C PHE A 562 -17.40 0.77 30.87
N ALA A 563 -18.25 -0.17 30.47
CA ALA A 563 -19.70 0.07 30.44
C ALA A 563 -20.26 0.42 31.82
N SER A 564 -19.68 -0.10 32.93
CA SER A 564 -20.03 0.28 34.29
C SER A 564 -19.34 1.56 34.71
N TRP A 565 -18.02 1.64 34.54
CA TRP A 565 -17.21 2.80 34.93
C TRP A 565 -17.65 4.11 34.26
N MET A 566 -18.02 4.07 33.02
CA MET A 566 -18.52 5.24 32.28
C MET A 566 -19.85 5.78 32.80
N ARG A 567 -20.60 4.98 33.58
CA ARG A 567 -21.85 5.40 34.22
C ARG A 567 -21.66 5.82 35.66
N ALA A 568 -20.52 5.50 36.28
CA ALA A 568 -20.15 5.79 37.66
C ALA A 568 -18.88 6.66 37.69
N GLU A 569 -17.72 6.07 37.90
CA GLU A 569 -16.46 6.75 38.24
C GLU A 569 -15.95 7.65 37.08
N LEU A 570 -16.08 7.25 35.82
CA LEU A 570 -15.67 8.05 34.66
C LEU A 570 -16.75 9.04 34.18
N ARG A 571 -17.91 9.07 34.81
CA ARG A 571 -19.04 9.91 34.42
C ARG A 571 -18.71 11.41 34.46
N PRO A 572 -18.03 11.97 35.45
CA PRO A 572 -17.70 13.40 35.50
C PRO A 572 -16.81 13.81 34.29
N PHE A 573 -15.82 13.01 33.93
CA PHE A 573 -14.98 13.25 32.76
C PHE A 573 -15.78 13.26 31.45
N LEU A 574 -16.73 12.31 31.29
CA LEU A 574 -17.55 12.21 30.10
C LEU A 574 -18.56 13.35 30.00
N ASP A 575 -19.20 13.77 31.12
CA ASP A 575 -20.11 14.90 31.13
C ASP A 575 -19.40 16.21 30.76
N GLU A 576 -18.17 16.43 31.26
CA GLU A 576 -17.35 17.57 30.85
C GLU A 576 -16.99 17.50 29.36
N THR A 577 -16.55 16.32 28.88
CA THR A 577 -16.12 16.14 27.50
C THR A 577 -17.28 16.31 26.54
N PHE A 578 -18.48 15.86 26.87
CA PHE A 578 -19.70 16.01 26.06
C PHE A 578 -20.49 17.29 26.37
N SER A 579 -19.95 18.23 27.14
CA SER A 579 -20.57 19.55 27.33
C SER A 579 -20.57 20.35 26.02
N ASP A 580 -21.53 21.28 25.90
CA ASP A 580 -21.63 22.18 24.73
C ASP A 580 -20.30 22.89 24.45
N ARG A 581 -19.72 23.44 25.52
CA ARG A 581 -18.45 24.18 25.45
C ARG A 581 -17.32 23.31 24.90
N SER A 582 -17.23 22.06 25.35
CA SER A 582 -16.16 21.15 24.94
C SER A 582 -16.32 20.71 23.49
N ILE A 583 -17.55 20.37 23.05
CA ILE A 583 -17.85 19.98 21.68
C ILE A 583 -17.58 21.13 20.72
N ASP A 584 -18.08 22.34 21.03
CA ASP A 584 -17.89 23.52 20.17
C ASP A 584 -16.42 23.93 20.08
N ARG A 585 -15.67 23.88 21.20
CA ARG A 585 -14.23 24.17 21.22
C ARG A 585 -13.44 23.22 20.33
N SER A 586 -13.87 21.98 20.18
CA SER A 586 -13.20 21.01 19.31
C SER A 586 -13.23 21.40 17.83
N GLY A 587 -14.30 22.08 17.36
CA GLY A 587 -14.49 22.55 15.99
C GLY A 587 -14.84 21.46 14.97
N PHE A 588 -14.84 20.17 15.34
CA PHE A 588 -15.00 19.05 14.39
C PHE A 588 -16.38 18.40 14.41
N PHE A 589 -17.19 18.62 15.46
CA PHE A 589 -18.38 17.81 15.69
C PHE A 589 -19.68 18.59 15.64
N ALA A 590 -20.75 17.93 15.23
CA ALA A 590 -22.12 18.43 15.27
C ALA A 590 -22.67 18.29 16.71
N ARG A 591 -22.67 19.38 17.46
CA ARG A 591 -23.07 19.40 18.89
C ARG A 591 -24.37 18.65 19.16
N ARG A 592 -25.44 18.94 18.42
CA ARG A 592 -26.76 18.33 18.61
C ARG A 592 -26.71 16.80 18.48
N GLU A 593 -25.99 16.30 17.50
CA GLU A 593 -25.90 14.86 17.21
C GLU A 593 -25.03 14.13 18.24
N VAL A 594 -23.92 14.75 18.67
CA VAL A 594 -23.06 14.19 19.74
C VAL A 594 -23.83 14.11 21.05
N GLN A 595 -24.55 15.16 21.44
CA GLN A 595 -25.36 15.15 22.66
C GLN A 595 -26.51 14.15 22.57
N ALA A 596 -27.18 14.05 21.42
CA ALA A 596 -28.20 13.03 21.21
C ALA A 596 -27.63 11.60 21.32
N PHE A 597 -26.40 11.38 20.83
CA PHE A 597 -25.69 10.10 20.97
C PHE A 597 -25.37 9.79 22.43
N TRP A 598 -24.83 10.76 23.18
CA TRP A 598 -24.54 10.65 24.62
C TRP A 598 -25.82 10.38 25.44
N ALA A 599 -26.90 11.13 25.21
CA ALA A 599 -28.17 10.96 25.89
C ALA A 599 -28.79 9.57 25.65
N ARG A 600 -28.71 9.03 24.42
CA ARG A 600 -29.17 7.65 24.11
C ARG A 600 -28.41 6.59 24.89
N TYR A 601 -27.09 6.77 25.05
CA TYR A 601 -26.26 5.86 25.84
C TYR A 601 -26.65 5.87 27.32
N LEU A 602 -26.85 7.05 27.89
CA LEU A 602 -27.26 7.22 29.28
C LEU A 602 -28.64 6.61 29.58
N ASN A 603 -29.58 6.77 28.67
CA ASN A 603 -30.92 6.21 28.78
C ASN A 603 -31.00 4.68 28.49
N GLY A 604 -29.87 4.02 28.39
CA GLY A 604 -29.77 2.57 28.17
C GLY A 604 -30.11 2.06 26.78
N ARG A 605 -30.61 2.94 25.87
CA ARG A 605 -30.97 2.56 24.47
C ARG A 605 -29.78 2.02 23.67
N ASP A 606 -28.60 2.54 23.95
CA ASP A 606 -27.34 2.21 23.27
C ASP A 606 -26.27 1.68 24.24
N ALA A 607 -26.67 1.01 25.33
CA ALA A 607 -25.77 0.54 26.39
C ALA A 607 -24.60 -0.34 25.92
N ARG A 608 -24.80 -1.06 24.80
CA ARG A 608 -23.76 -1.91 24.18
C ARG A 608 -22.75 -1.13 23.32
N GLN A 609 -22.92 0.18 23.18
CA GLN A 609 -22.04 1.02 22.34
C GLN A 609 -20.99 1.79 23.18
N TRP A 610 -20.65 1.31 24.37
CA TRP A 610 -19.72 1.95 25.26
C TRP A 610 -18.38 2.29 24.58
N SER A 611 -17.83 1.39 23.76
CA SER A 611 -16.56 1.60 23.05
C SER A 611 -16.62 2.76 22.05
N ARG A 612 -17.77 2.98 21.40
CA ARG A 612 -17.98 4.12 20.50
C ARG A 612 -18.08 5.43 21.26
N VAL A 613 -18.78 5.42 22.40
CA VAL A 613 -18.89 6.60 23.28
C VAL A 613 -17.52 6.96 23.83
N TRP A 614 -16.77 5.97 24.33
CA TRP A 614 -15.41 6.16 24.82
C TRP A 614 -14.49 6.73 23.74
N SER A 615 -14.47 6.11 22.55
CA SER A 615 -13.65 6.56 21.43
C SER A 615 -13.96 8.00 21.02
N LEU A 616 -15.25 8.37 20.96
CA LEU A 616 -15.66 9.75 20.66
C LEU A 616 -15.20 10.72 21.77
N ALA A 617 -15.30 10.32 23.03
CA ALA A 617 -14.84 11.15 24.15
C ALA A 617 -13.32 11.38 24.11
N VAL A 618 -12.53 10.32 23.84
CA VAL A 618 -11.08 10.43 23.67
C VAL A 618 -10.75 11.41 22.55
N LEU A 619 -11.43 11.33 21.41
CA LEU A 619 -11.17 12.19 20.26
C LEU A 619 -11.53 13.67 20.55
N ILE A 620 -12.67 13.94 21.19
CA ILE A 620 -13.08 15.31 21.59
C ILE A 620 -12.09 15.87 22.61
N HIS A 621 -11.74 15.08 23.63
CA HIS A 621 -10.75 15.50 24.63
C HIS A 621 -9.39 15.81 24.01
N PHE A 622 -8.91 14.94 23.10
CA PHE A 622 -7.63 15.13 22.39
C PHE A 622 -7.65 16.40 21.54
N ALA A 623 -8.74 16.65 20.80
CA ALA A 623 -8.89 17.86 20.00
C ALA A 623 -8.83 19.13 20.88
N ASN A 624 -9.49 19.14 22.02
CA ASN A 624 -9.53 20.27 22.94
C ASN A 624 -8.18 20.57 23.59
N ARG A 625 -7.37 19.54 23.87
CA ARG A 625 -6.07 19.69 24.49
C ARG A 625 -5.03 20.36 23.59
N ARG A 626 -5.14 20.20 22.26
CA ARG A 626 -4.13 20.62 21.29
C ARG A 626 -4.40 21.97 20.61
N GLY A 627 -5.53 22.64 20.93
CA GLY A 627 -5.89 23.97 20.39
C GLY A 627 -6.15 23.95 18.90
N VAL A 628 -7.41 24.09 18.50
CA VAL A 628 -7.85 23.95 17.09
C VAL A 628 -7.84 25.30 16.40
N THR A 629 -7.17 25.40 15.24
CA THR A 629 -7.51 26.35 14.20
C THR A 629 -8.02 25.52 12.99
N ALA A 630 -9.31 25.56 12.75
CA ALA A 630 -9.89 24.99 11.53
C ALA A 630 -9.54 25.89 10.34
N ALA A 631 -8.66 25.40 9.47
CA ALA A 631 -8.42 26.02 8.17
C ALA A 631 -8.86 25.04 7.05
N PRO A 632 -9.38 25.56 5.92
CA PRO A 632 -9.84 24.70 4.83
C PRO A 632 -8.71 23.86 4.23
N PRO A 633 -9.01 22.70 3.65
CA PRO A 633 -8.01 21.72 3.25
C PRO A 633 -7.19 22.17 2.05
N ALA A 634 -5.89 22.34 2.25
CA ALA A 634 -4.92 22.23 1.16
C ALA A 634 -4.43 20.79 1.12
N ARG A 635 -4.63 20.10 0.01
CA ARG A 635 -4.11 18.74 -0.19
C ARG A 635 -2.61 18.79 -0.40
N PRO A 636 -1.78 18.09 0.40
CA PRO A 636 -0.45 17.73 -0.03
C PRO A 636 -0.55 16.42 -0.81
N VAL A 637 -0.13 16.47 -2.05
CA VAL A 637 0.15 15.28 -2.85
C VAL A 637 1.48 14.73 -2.36
N VAL A 638 1.44 13.62 -1.63
CA VAL A 638 2.63 12.79 -1.45
C VAL A 638 2.84 12.09 -2.78
N THR A 639 3.71 12.65 -3.60
CA THR A 639 4.17 11.99 -4.82
C THR A 639 4.97 10.77 -4.41
N LEU A 640 4.43 9.58 -4.64
CA LEU A 640 5.21 8.35 -4.65
C LEU A 640 6.21 8.48 -5.82
N ALA A 641 7.43 8.91 -5.53
CA ALA A 641 8.50 8.81 -6.50
C ALA A 641 8.81 7.32 -6.73
N PRO A 642 9.09 6.89 -7.95
CA PRO A 642 9.62 5.55 -8.18
C PRO A 642 10.91 5.39 -7.37
N ALA A 643 11.14 4.18 -6.85
CA ALA A 643 12.35 3.83 -6.12
C ALA A 643 13.58 4.34 -6.90
N PRO A 644 14.54 5.02 -6.26
CA PRO A 644 15.77 5.38 -6.93
C PRO A 644 16.41 4.09 -7.45
N ALA A 645 16.94 4.12 -8.67
CA ALA A 645 17.64 3.00 -9.25
C ALA A 645 18.69 2.50 -8.25
N ALA A 646 18.65 1.20 -7.94
CA ALA A 646 19.59 0.58 -7.03
C ALA A 646 21.00 0.95 -7.47
N ILE A 647 21.79 1.52 -6.57
CA ILE A 647 23.22 1.73 -6.80
C ILE A 647 23.79 0.33 -7.03
N PRO A 648 24.52 0.06 -8.13
CA PRO A 648 25.04 -1.27 -8.39
C PRO A 648 25.94 -1.67 -7.22
N ALA A 649 25.53 -2.70 -6.50
CA ALA A 649 26.40 -3.37 -5.53
C ALA A 649 27.65 -3.85 -6.27
N ALA A 650 28.81 -3.72 -5.64
CA ALA A 650 30.03 -4.30 -6.16
C ALA A 650 29.79 -5.79 -6.52
N PRO A 651 30.32 -6.29 -7.64
CA PRO A 651 29.97 -7.59 -8.16
C PRO A 651 30.33 -8.70 -7.16
N VAL A 652 29.30 -9.25 -6.54
CA VAL A 652 29.39 -10.54 -5.85
C VAL A 652 29.63 -11.58 -6.94
N PRO A 653 30.63 -12.45 -6.86
CA PRO A 653 30.80 -13.54 -7.82
C PRO A 653 29.54 -14.39 -7.81
N PRO A 654 28.94 -14.67 -8.97
CA PRO A 654 27.65 -15.33 -9.05
C PRO A 654 27.75 -16.74 -8.47
N PRO A 655 26.77 -17.17 -7.65
CA PRO A 655 26.62 -18.59 -7.35
C PRO A 655 26.43 -19.33 -8.67
N ALA A 656 27.07 -20.50 -8.80
CA ALA A 656 27.04 -21.31 -10.00
C ALA A 656 25.61 -21.45 -10.54
N ARG A 657 25.35 -20.87 -11.71
CA ARG A 657 24.02 -20.86 -12.37
C ARG A 657 23.58 -22.30 -12.61
N PRO A 658 22.32 -22.66 -12.25
CA PRO A 658 21.72 -23.85 -12.82
C PRO A 658 21.71 -23.67 -14.36
N ARG A 659 22.03 -24.73 -15.10
CA ARG A 659 22.12 -24.74 -16.57
C ARG A 659 20.94 -23.97 -17.15
N ALA A 660 21.21 -22.83 -17.80
CA ALA A 660 20.24 -21.95 -18.39
C ALA A 660 19.35 -22.74 -19.36
N ARG A 661 18.03 -22.77 -19.10
CA ARG A 661 17.05 -23.28 -20.05
C ARG A 661 17.07 -22.36 -21.27
N ARG A 662 17.29 -22.91 -22.45
CA ARG A 662 17.17 -22.19 -23.72
C ARG A 662 15.69 -21.82 -23.95
N HIS A 663 15.37 -20.54 -24.03
CA HIS A 663 14.02 -20.07 -24.32
C HIS A 663 13.85 -19.71 -25.79
N ARG A 664 12.78 -20.23 -26.40
CA ARG A 664 12.38 -19.90 -27.77
C ARG A 664 11.01 -19.24 -27.74
N THR A 665 10.96 -17.97 -28.08
CA THR A 665 9.74 -17.15 -28.01
C THR A 665 9.20 -16.86 -29.41
N LEU A 666 7.88 -17.03 -29.61
CA LEU A 666 7.18 -16.71 -30.84
C LEU A 666 6.16 -15.59 -30.58
N LEU A 667 6.27 -14.47 -31.33
CA LEU A 667 5.29 -13.39 -31.32
C LEU A 667 4.32 -13.56 -32.50
N LEU A 668 3.00 -13.57 -32.24
CA LEU A 668 1.96 -13.48 -33.26
C LEU A 668 1.42 -12.05 -33.29
N ALA A 669 1.43 -11.42 -34.45
CA ALA A 669 0.94 -10.08 -34.65
C ALA A 669 -0.15 -10.04 -35.75
N PRO A 670 -1.22 -9.23 -35.58
CA PRO A 670 -2.11 -8.94 -36.70
C PRO A 670 -1.33 -8.23 -37.82
N GLU A 671 -0.50 -7.30 -37.48
CA GLU A 671 0.42 -6.54 -38.33
C GLU A 671 1.52 -5.90 -37.47
N LEU A 672 2.69 -5.72 -38.02
CA LEU A 672 3.82 -5.02 -37.40
C LEU A 672 4.23 -3.79 -38.22
N PHE A 673 4.23 -3.88 -39.54
CA PHE A 673 4.76 -2.86 -40.46
C PHE A 673 3.75 -2.42 -41.55
N ALA A 674 2.67 -3.17 -41.78
CA ALA A 674 1.70 -2.94 -42.86
C ALA A 674 0.81 -1.71 -42.65
N SER A 675 0.67 -1.23 -41.41
CA SER A 675 -0.14 -0.06 -41.10
C SER A 675 0.43 0.76 -39.92
N GLU A 676 0.09 2.03 -39.94
CA GLU A 676 0.39 2.94 -38.83
C GLU A 676 -0.75 2.91 -37.81
N GLY A 677 -0.42 2.75 -36.55
CA GLY A 677 -1.43 2.71 -35.49
C GLY A 677 -0.87 2.29 -34.12
N GLY A 678 -1.66 2.43 -33.07
CA GLY A 678 -1.24 2.12 -31.72
C GLY A 678 -0.87 0.64 -31.51
N ILE A 679 -1.62 -0.31 -32.08
CA ILE A 679 -1.35 -1.76 -31.93
C ILE A 679 -0.03 -2.16 -32.60
N PRO A 680 0.25 -1.84 -33.89
CA PRO A 680 1.54 -2.12 -34.50
C PRO A 680 2.73 -1.54 -33.69
N ARG A 681 2.67 -0.28 -33.28
CA ARG A 681 3.72 0.36 -32.47
C ARG A 681 3.96 -0.36 -31.13
N ILE A 682 2.89 -0.77 -30.43
CA ILE A 682 3.00 -1.54 -29.19
C ILE A 682 3.66 -2.91 -29.47
N LEU A 683 3.27 -3.60 -30.53
CA LEU A 683 3.84 -4.92 -30.85
C LEU A 683 5.29 -4.83 -31.34
N GLN A 684 5.69 -3.74 -32.00
CA GLN A 684 7.10 -3.43 -32.28
C GLN A 684 7.88 -3.26 -30.96
N LEU A 685 7.33 -2.54 -29.98
CA LEU A 685 7.92 -2.38 -28.65
C LEU A 685 8.10 -3.74 -27.93
N TYR A 686 7.08 -4.64 -28.02
CA TYR A 686 7.20 -6.00 -27.50
C TYR A 686 8.28 -6.79 -28.22
N LEU A 687 8.34 -6.74 -29.55
CA LEU A 687 9.36 -7.43 -30.34
C LEU A 687 10.77 -6.97 -29.96
N HIS A 688 10.97 -5.65 -29.83
CA HIS A 688 12.22 -5.04 -29.39
C HIS A 688 12.62 -5.53 -27.99
N ALA A 689 11.70 -5.47 -27.02
CA ALA A 689 11.93 -5.92 -25.65
C ALA A 689 12.26 -7.42 -25.60
N LEU A 690 11.56 -8.26 -26.36
CA LEU A 690 11.83 -9.70 -26.41
C LEU A 690 13.21 -10.01 -26.98
N CYS A 691 13.64 -9.27 -28.00
CA CYS A 691 14.98 -9.41 -28.59
C CYS A 691 16.08 -8.98 -27.60
N GLU A 692 15.88 -7.91 -26.83
CA GLU A 692 16.84 -7.46 -25.82
C GLU A 692 16.89 -8.36 -24.57
N LEU A 693 15.77 -8.98 -24.20
CA LEU A 693 15.69 -9.91 -23.08
C LEU A 693 16.25 -11.30 -23.42
N ALA A 694 16.39 -11.62 -24.69
CA ALA A 694 16.90 -12.91 -25.14
C ALA A 694 18.40 -13.06 -24.85
N GLY A 695 18.76 -14.10 -24.08
CA GLY A 695 20.16 -14.46 -23.80
C GLY A 695 20.87 -15.08 -25.02
N PRO A 696 22.19 -15.34 -24.91
CA PRO A 696 22.98 -15.84 -26.04
C PRO A 696 22.51 -17.15 -26.67
N ALA A 697 21.76 -17.97 -25.92
CA ALA A 697 21.24 -19.26 -26.39
C ALA A 697 19.75 -19.24 -26.76
N ASP A 698 19.06 -18.10 -26.54
CA ASP A 698 17.65 -17.92 -26.81
C ASP A 698 17.37 -17.50 -28.25
N ALA A 699 16.13 -17.68 -28.72
CA ALA A 699 15.70 -17.29 -30.06
C ALA A 699 14.33 -16.61 -29.99
N VAL A 700 14.21 -15.49 -30.69
CA VAL A 700 12.94 -14.78 -30.91
C VAL A 700 12.50 -14.97 -32.37
N ARG A 701 11.20 -15.15 -32.57
CA ARG A 701 10.56 -15.31 -33.87
C ARG A 701 9.28 -14.50 -33.90
N PHE A 702 8.82 -14.10 -35.08
CA PHE A 702 7.47 -13.54 -35.24
C PHE A 702 6.73 -14.02 -36.49
N ILE A 703 5.40 -13.94 -36.44
CA ILE A 703 4.51 -14.15 -37.59
C ILE A 703 3.53 -12.99 -37.62
N ALA A 704 3.47 -12.27 -38.74
CA ALA A 704 2.51 -11.21 -38.97
C ALA A 704 1.47 -11.65 -40.03
N LEU A 705 0.19 -11.44 -39.70
CA LEU A 705 -0.92 -11.90 -40.57
C LEU A 705 -1.11 -10.99 -41.79
N ASN A 706 -1.12 -9.67 -41.57
CA ASN A 706 -1.52 -8.70 -42.61
C ASN A 706 -0.34 -8.13 -43.39
N ASP A 707 0.88 -8.19 -42.83
CA ASP A 707 2.09 -7.73 -43.54
C ASP A 707 2.33 -8.58 -44.82
N GLN A 708 2.64 -7.91 -45.92
CA GLN A 708 2.97 -8.55 -47.22
C GLN A 708 4.48 -8.72 -47.37
N THR A 709 5.22 -7.69 -46.98
CA THR A 709 6.69 -7.62 -47.02
C THR A 709 7.18 -6.94 -45.73
N VAL A 710 8.42 -7.15 -45.39
CA VAL A 710 9.11 -6.44 -44.30
C VAL A 710 10.38 -5.85 -44.83
N ASP A 711 10.53 -4.53 -44.74
CA ASP A 711 11.75 -3.85 -45.14
C ASP A 711 12.89 -4.16 -44.13
N SER A 712 14.08 -4.33 -44.66
CA SER A 712 15.28 -4.57 -43.84
C SER A 712 15.61 -3.40 -42.91
N MET A 713 15.26 -2.16 -43.28
CA MET A 713 15.45 -0.98 -42.45
C MET A 713 14.47 -0.97 -41.24
N ASP A 714 13.19 -1.30 -41.49
CA ASP A 714 12.17 -1.42 -40.44
C ASP A 714 12.54 -2.53 -39.47
N LEU A 715 13.07 -3.63 -39.96
CA LEU A 715 13.50 -4.76 -39.14
C LEU A 715 14.68 -4.39 -38.22
N ARG A 716 15.68 -3.67 -38.76
CA ARG A 716 16.85 -3.20 -37.99
C ARG A 716 16.49 -2.22 -36.89
N ARG A 717 15.39 -1.48 -37.06
CA ARG A 717 14.90 -0.52 -36.05
C ARG A 717 14.35 -1.21 -34.79
N VAL A 718 13.73 -2.40 -34.95
CA VAL A 718 12.99 -3.07 -33.85
C VAL A 718 13.56 -4.42 -33.46
N ALA A 719 14.51 -4.98 -34.16
CA ALA A 719 15.07 -6.31 -33.93
C ALA A 719 16.60 -6.27 -33.74
N THR A 720 17.10 -7.16 -32.88
CA THR A 720 18.53 -7.41 -32.65
C THR A 720 18.92 -8.73 -33.32
N ASP A 721 20.19 -9.12 -33.26
CA ASP A 721 20.71 -10.42 -33.78
C ASP A 721 20.03 -11.66 -33.16
N ARG A 722 19.12 -11.46 -32.18
CA ARG A 722 18.32 -12.51 -31.54
C ARG A 722 17.04 -12.89 -32.29
N LEU A 723 16.64 -12.09 -33.28
CA LEU A 723 15.56 -12.46 -34.19
C LEU A 723 16.08 -13.51 -35.20
N THR A 724 15.61 -14.73 -35.07
CA THR A 724 16.15 -15.89 -35.81
C THR A 724 15.28 -16.31 -37.00
N ASP A 725 14.00 -16.01 -37.00
CA ASP A 725 13.08 -16.37 -38.08
C ASP A 725 11.81 -15.50 -38.02
N TRP A 726 11.23 -15.18 -39.18
CA TRP A 726 9.94 -14.50 -39.27
C TRP A 726 9.15 -14.92 -40.50
N ARG A 727 7.82 -14.75 -40.45
CA ARG A 727 6.91 -15.00 -41.57
C ARG A 727 5.89 -13.89 -41.67
N VAL A 728 5.65 -13.44 -42.91
CA VAL A 728 4.54 -12.55 -43.25
C VAL A 728 3.54 -13.32 -44.14
N CYS A 729 2.26 -13.11 -43.87
CA CYS A 729 1.22 -13.97 -44.42
C CYS A 729 0.32 -13.28 -45.47
N GLY A 730 0.45 -11.95 -45.67
CA GLY A 730 -0.27 -11.22 -46.69
C GLY A 730 -1.80 -11.36 -46.61
N ARG A 731 -2.34 -11.37 -45.39
CA ARG A 731 -3.77 -11.59 -45.06
C ARG A 731 -4.27 -13.02 -45.23
N ASP A 732 -3.42 -13.98 -45.62
CA ASP A 732 -3.80 -15.40 -45.74
C ASP A 732 -3.83 -16.08 -44.37
N LYS A 733 -5.05 -16.32 -43.84
CA LYS A 733 -5.28 -16.98 -42.55
C LYS A 733 -4.82 -18.43 -42.52
N GLY A 734 -4.91 -19.16 -43.64
CA GLY A 734 -4.47 -20.55 -43.75
C GLY A 734 -2.94 -20.66 -43.65
N ARG A 735 -2.23 -19.75 -44.36
CA ARG A 735 -0.77 -19.60 -44.25
C ARG A 735 -0.34 -19.22 -42.84
N PHE A 736 -1.07 -18.30 -42.17
CA PHE A 736 -0.80 -17.88 -40.80
C PHE A 736 -0.92 -19.06 -39.81
N VAL A 737 -2.01 -19.85 -39.90
CA VAL A 737 -2.20 -21.05 -39.05
C VAL A 737 -1.08 -22.06 -39.28
N ARG A 738 -0.77 -22.40 -40.54
CA ARG A 738 0.30 -23.36 -40.87
C ARG A 738 1.67 -22.90 -40.36
N ALA A 739 2.02 -21.64 -40.57
CA ALA A 739 3.27 -21.07 -40.05
C ALA A 739 3.34 -21.12 -38.54
N THR A 740 2.23 -20.78 -37.84
CA THR A 740 2.16 -20.87 -36.39
C THR A 740 2.38 -22.31 -35.91
N MET A 741 1.73 -23.31 -36.53
CA MET A 741 1.91 -24.71 -36.13
C MET A 741 3.35 -25.20 -36.40
N GLN A 742 4.02 -24.73 -37.45
CA GLN A 742 5.40 -25.10 -37.75
C GLN A 742 6.39 -24.49 -36.77
N LEU A 743 6.31 -23.15 -36.55
CA LEU A 743 7.29 -22.43 -35.71
C LEU A 743 7.10 -22.65 -34.22
N SER A 744 5.86 -22.92 -33.74
CA SER A 744 5.56 -23.17 -32.32
C SER A 744 6.02 -24.54 -31.79
N ARG A 745 6.30 -25.53 -32.66
CA ARG A 745 6.75 -26.87 -32.28
C ARG A 745 8.05 -26.84 -31.45
N GLY A 746 8.91 -25.88 -31.74
CA GLY A 746 10.18 -25.72 -31.04
C GLY A 746 10.20 -24.53 -30.02
N CYS A 747 9.05 -23.93 -29.71
CA CYS A 747 8.96 -22.78 -28.81
C CYS A 747 8.49 -23.19 -27.41
N ASP A 748 8.95 -22.45 -26.40
CA ASP A 748 8.51 -22.55 -25.02
C ASP A 748 7.45 -21.50 -24.68
N ARG A 749 7.53 -20.34 -25.36
CA ARG A 749 6.64 -19.18 -25.16
C ARG A 749 6.04 -18.70 -26.47
N LEU A 750 4.75 -18.36 -26.44
CA LEU A 750 4.03 -17.75 -27.56
C LEU A 750 3.25 -16.54 -27.04
N ILE A 751 3.48 -15.38 -27.65
CA ILE A 751 2.80 -14.14 -27.30
C ILE A 751 1.85 -13.77 -28.42
N CYS A 752 0.54 -13.65 -28.11
CA CYS A 752 -0.47 -13.20 -29.06
C CYS A 752 -0.66 -11.69 -28.93
N GLY A 753 -0.43 -10.97 -30.02
CA GLY A 753 -0.65 -9.53 -30.11
C GLY A 753 -2.11 -9.11 -30.33
N HIS A 754 -3.05 -10.04 -30.45
CA HIS A 754 -4.46 -9.72 -30.63
C HIS A 754 -5.37 -10.90 -30.28
N VAL A 755 -6.53 -10.63 -29.62
CA VAL A 755 -7.45 -11.67 -29.15
C VAL A 755 -7.97 -12.61 -30.25
N ALA A 756 -8.17 -12.12 -31.47
CA ALA A 756 -8.62 -12.93 -32.60
C ALA A 756 -7.61 -14.03 -33.03
N GLN A 757 -6.34 -13.88 -32.67
CA GLN A 757 -5.29 -14.88 -32.96
C GLN A 757 -5.13 -15.92 -31.84
N LEU A 758 -5.74 -15.67 -30.68
CA LEU A 758 -5.60 -16.51 -29.50
C LEU A 758 -6.09 -17.97 -29.70
N PRO A 759 -7.18 -18.25 -30.47
CA PRO A 759 -7.57 -19.63 -30.79
C PRO A 759 -6.48 -20.43 -31.50
N VAL A 760 -5.65 -19.76 -32.35
CA VAL A 760 -4.52 -20.41 -33.03
C VAL A 760 -3.40 -20.75 -32.03
N ALA A 761 -3.18 -19.91 -31.03
CA ALA A 761 -2.24 -20.20 -29.93
C ALA A 761 -2.71 -21.37 -29.08
N LEU A 762 -4.00 -21.48 -28.78
CA LEU A 762 -4.57 -22.62 -28.09
C LEU A 762 -4.35 -23.93 -28.88
N LEU A 763 -4.57 -23.90 -30.19
CA LEU A 763 -4.29 -25.04 -31.07
C LEU A 763 -2.81 -25.44 -31.07
N ALA A 764 -1.90 -24.44 -31.12
CA ALA A 764 -0.46 -24.67 -30.97
C ALA A 764 -0.10 -25.32 -29.61
N LYS A 765 -0.74 -24.89 -28.53
CA LYS A 765 -0.59 -25.47 -27.16
C LYS A 765 -1.07 -26.91 -27.10
N MET A 766 -2.13 -27.27 -27.82
CA MET A 766 -2.61 -28.66 -27.87
C MET A 766 -1.60 -29.60 -28.56
N LEU A 767 -0.87 -29.09 -29.56
CA LEU A 767 0.18 -29.84 -30.29
C LEU A 767 1.53 -29.81 -29.52
N ASN A 768 1.83 -28.77 -28.78
CA ASN A 768 3.02 -28.61 -27.94
C ASN A 768 2.61 -28.35 -26.51
N ARG A 769 2.43 -29.39 -25.70
CA ARG A 769 1.97 -29.31 -24.30
C ARG A 769 2.90 -28.49 -23.39
N LYS A 770 4.15 -28.28 -23.76
CA LYS A 770 5.12 -27.47 -22.99
C LYS A 770 5.00 -25.98 -23.32
N LEU A 771 4.34 -25.60 -24.41
CA LEU A 771 4.19 -24.22 -24.84
C LEU A 771 3.36 -23.42 -23.81
N ARG A 772 3.88 -22.31 -23.33
CA ARG A 772 3.12 -21.30 -22.57
C ARG A 772 2.68 -20.21 -23.54
N TYR A 773 1.42 -19.77 -23.50
CA TYR A 773 0.97 -18.70 -24.38
C TYR A 773 0.31 -17.57 -23.61
N TYR A 774 0.52 -16.36 -24.10
CA TYR A 774 0.15 -15.09 -23.49
C TYR A 774 -0.68 -14.26 -24.49
N LEU A 775 -1.54 -13.38 -23.98
CA LEU A 775 -2.25 -12.38 -24.78
C LEU A 775 -1.81 -10.99 -24.36
N VAL A 776 -1.58 -10.09 -25.34
CA VAL A 776 -1.55 -8.63 -25.12
C VAL A 776 -2.93 -8.08 -25.49
N ALA A 777 -3.65 -7.54 -24.49
CA ALA A 777 -4.99 -6.98 -24.64
C ALA A 777 -4.91 -5.45 -24.69
N HIS A 778 -5.15 -4.87 -25.87
CA HIS A 778 -4.95 -3.45 -26.15
C HIS A 778 -6.15 -2.56 -25.81
N GLY A 779 -7.37 -3.13 -25.66
CA GLY A 779 -8.57 -2.39 -25.31
C GLY A 779 -9.80 -2.80 -26.11
N ILE A 780 -10.19 -2.01 -27.09
CA ILE A 780 -11.48 -2.15 -27.82
C ILE A 780 -11.74 -3.57 -28.34
N GLU A 781 -10.72 -4.29 -28.77
CA GLU A 781 -10.82 -5.65 -29.31
C GLU A 781 -11.27 -6.68 -28.26
N VAL A 782 -11.07 -6.41 -26.97
CA VAL A 782 -11.56 -7.24 -25.84
C VAL A 782 -12.79 -6.65 -25.15
N TRP A 783 -13.20 -5.43 -25.50
CA TRP A 783 -14.42 -4.79 -24.94
C TRP A 783 -15.69 -5.17 -25.71
N ARG A 784 -15.57 -5.88 -26.81
CA ARG A 784 -16.69 -6.45 -27.60
C ARG A 784 -17.13 -7.82 -27.05
N PRO A 785 -18.30 -8.34 -27.45
CA PRO A 785 -18.62 -9.74 -27.21
C PRO A 785 -17.58 -10.67 -27.83
N LEU A 786 -17.06 -11.58 -27.02
CA LEU A 786 -16.04 -12.55 -27.44
C LEU A 786 -16.69 -13.84 -27.95
N THR A 787 -16.14 -14.42 -29.01
CA THR A 787 -16.57 -15.71 -29.54
C THR A 787 -16.27 -16.85 -28.55
N MET A 788 -16.92 -17.99 -28.72
CA MET A 788 -16.68 -19.15 -27.87
C MET A 788 -15.24 -19.66 -27.94
N ALA A 789 -14.64 -19.63 -29.13
CA ALA A 789 -13.25 -20.01 -29.35
C ALA A 789 -12.26 -19.04 -28.64
N GLU A 790 -12.54 -17.73 -28.68
CA GLU A 790 -11.73 -16.73 -27.95
C GLU A 790 -11.85 -16.92 -26.44
N ARG A 791 -13.06 -17.16 -25.91
CA ARG A 791 -13.26 -17.42 -24.47
C ARG A 791 -12.55 -18.68 -23.98
N MET A 792 -12.60 -19.76 -24.77
CA MET A 792 -11.86 -20.99 -24.47
C MET A 792 -10.35 -20.75 -24.48
N ALA A 793 -9.87 -20.00 -25.46
CA ALA A 793 -8.45 -19.68 -25.58
C ALA A 793 -7.98 -18.72 -24.46
N LEU A 794 -8.79 -17.77 -24.02
CA LEU A 794 -8.49 -16.90 -22.87
C LEU A 794 -8.36 -17.70 -21.57
N ARG A 795 -9.26 -18.67 -21.33
CA ARG A 795 -9.17 -19.53 -20.13
C ARG A 795 -7.90 -20.37 -20.11
N GLY A 796 -7.43 -20.81 -21.27
CA GLY A 796 -6.22 -21.61 -21.43
C GLY A 796 -4.92 -20.79 -21.44
N ALA A 797 -4.98 -19.46 -21.50
CA ALA A 797 -3.81 -18.60 -21.53
C ALA A 797 -3.02 -18.70 -20.19
N THR A 798 -1.70 -18.60 -20.28
CA THR A 798 -0.81 -18.56 -19.12
C THR A 798 -1.01 -17.25 -18.37
N LYS A 799 -0.90 -16.11 -19.08
CA LYS A 799 -1.20 -14.76 -18.58
C LYS A 799 -1.83 -13.91 -19.70
N ILE A 800 -2.60 -12.90 -19.30
CA ILE A 800 -3.22 -11.91 -20.18
C ILE A 800 -2.72 -10.54 -19.73
N LEU A 801 -1.97 -9.86 -20.61
CA LEU A 801 -1.34 -8.59 -20.34
C LEU A 801 -2.24 -7.46 -20.85
N CYS A 802 -2.94 -6.79 -19.95
CA CYS A 802 -3.83 -5.67 -20.28
C CYS A 802 -3.07 -4.35 -20.23
N VAL A 803 -3.22 -3.51 -21.24
CA VAL A 803 -2.50 -2.22 -21.35
C VAL A 803 -2.96 -1.19 -20.31
N SER A 804 -4.09 -1.41 -19.65
CA SER A 804 -4.64 -0.54 -18.59
C SER A 804 -5.50 -1.32 -17.59
N ALA A 805 -5.69 -0.78 -16.38
CA ALA A 805 -6.60 -1.33 -15.39
C ALA A 805 -8.06 -1.29 -15.89
N TYR A 806 -8.41 -0.27 -16.67
CA TYR A 806 -9.70 -0.21 -17.35
C TYR A 806 -9.92 -1.40 -18.28
N THR A 807 -8.94 -1.72 -19.13
CA THR A 807 -9.01 -2.87 -20.06
C THR A 807 -9.10 -4.18 -19.29
N ARG A 808 -8.36 -4.33 -18.18
CA ARG A 808 -8.47 -5.48 -17.28
C ARG A 808 -9.89 -5.61 -16.72
N GLY A 809 -10.46 -4.53 -16.19
CA GLY A 809 -11.82 -4.52 -15.62
C GLY A 809 -12.90 -4.85 -16.65
N GLU A 810 -12.80 -4.33 -17.89
CA GLU A 810 -13.71 -4.62 -18.99
C GLU A 810 -13.66 -6.10 -19.41
N LEU A 811 -12.46 -6.66 -19.50
CA LEU A 811 -12.27 -8.07 -19.88
C LEU A 811 -12.85 -9.01 -18.81
N LEU A 812 -12.58 -8.76 -17.54
CA LEU A 812 -13.06 -9.58 -16.42
C LEU A 812 -14.59 -9.51 -16.26
N ARG A 813 -15.19 -8.34 -16.52
CA ARG A 813 -16.66 -8.22 -16.51
C ARG A 813 -17.35 -9.03 -17.62
N ARG A 814 -16.68 -9.27 -18.76
CA ARG A 814 -17.23 -9.93 -19.94
C ARG A 814 -16.90 -11.42 -20.02
N CYS A 815 -15.81 -11.83 -19.41
CA CYS A 815 -15.36 -13.21 -19.43
C CYS A 815 -14.94 -13.63 -18.03
N PRO A 816 -15.52 -14.70 -17.44
CA PRO A 816 -15.07 -15.22 -16.15
C PRO A 816 -13.71 -15.88 -16.33
N LEU A 817 -12.67 -15.18 -15.93
CA LEU A 817 -11.26 -15.58 -15.97
C LEU A 817 -10.71 -15.61 -14.55
N ASP A 818 -9.65 -16.37 -14.37
CA ASP A 818 -8.82 -16.29 -13.16
C ASP A 818 -8.09 -14.93 -13.15
N GLU A 819 -8.44 -14.09 -12.19
CA GLU A 819 -7.92 -12.71 -12.09
C GLU A 819 -6.40 -12.66 -11.97
N ARG A 820 -5.76 -13.69 -11.38
CA ARG A 820 -4.30 -13.79 -11.25
C ARG A 820 -3.59 -13.87 -12.60
N LYS A 821 -4.29 -14.34 -13.63
CA LYS A 821 -3.77 -14.42 -15.00
C LYS A 821 -3.92 -13.11 -15.77
N VAL A 822 -4.79 -12.20 -15.31
CA VAL A 822 -5.10 -10.94 -16.01
C VAL A 822 -4.34 -9.79 -15.35
N ILE A 823 -3.22 -9.40 -15.94
CA ILE A 823 -2.23 -8.50 -15.33
C ILE A 823 -2.21 -7.19 -16.11
N VAL A 824 -2.09 -6.06 -15.41
CA VAL A 824 -1.88 -4.76 -16.05
C VAL A 824 -0.38 -4.58 -16.35
N LEU A 825 -0.06 -4.45 -17.62
CA LEU A 825 1.25 -4.03 -18.11
C LEU A 825 1.03 -2.81 -19.00
N HIS A 826 1.26 -1.62 -18.42
CA HIS A 826 1.14 -0.37 -19.16
C HIS A 826 2.12 -0.33 -20.33
N ASN A 827 1.71 0.27 -21.44
CA ASN A 827 2.62 0.53 -22.54
C ASN A 827 3.67 1.58 -22.16
N ALA A 828 4.75 1.63 -22.91
CA ALA A 828 5.83 2.60 -22.72
C ALA A 828 6.03 3.46 -23.96
N LEU A 829 6.77 4.54 -23.79
CA LEU A 829 7.32 5.32 -24.89
C LEU A 829 8.33 4.48 -25.70
N ASP A 830 8.37 4.69 -27.01
CA ASP A 830 9.37 4.08 -27.89
C ASP A 830 10.79 4.42 -27.39
N PRO A 831 11.73 3.47 -27.29
CA PRO A 831 13.11 3.72 -26.88
C PRO A 831 13.83 4.83 -27.68
N ALA A 832 13.45 5.00 -28.95
CA ALA A 832 13.98 6.06 -29.80
C ALA A 832 13.40 7.46 -29.49
N PHE A 833 12.36 7.52 -28.65
CA PHE A 833 11.70 8.77 -28.30
C PHE A 833 12.47 9.49 -27.18
N THR A 834 13.16 10.56 -27.52
CA THR A 834 13.93 11.35 -26.56
C THR A 834 12.98 12.24 -25.76
N ILE A 835 12.92 12.06 -24.44
CA ILE A 835 12.21 12.99 -23.55
C ILE A 835 13.02 14.29 -23.53
N ALA A 836 12.44 15.37 -24.03
CA ALA A 836 13.13 16.65 -24.18
C ALA A 836 13.61 17.18 -22.81
N ALA A 837 14.82 17.79 -22.78
CA ALA A 837 15.17 18.70 -21.71
C ALA A 837 14.37 19.98 -21.98
N GLY A 838 13.46 20.36 -21.06
CA GLY A 838 12.43 21.35 -21.24
C GLY A 838 12.80 22.56 -22.08
N ALA A 839 12.07 22.78 -23.17
CA ALA A 839 12.08 24.08 -23.85
C ALA A 839 11.02 24.96 -23.16
N PRO A 840 11.38 26.21 -22.76
CA PRO A 840 10.44 27.05 -22.02
C PRO A 840 9.14 27.26 -22.82
N ARG A 841 8.00 27.12 -22.14
CA ARG A 841 6.66 27.32 -22.71
C ARG A 841 6.37 28.80 -23.00
N ALA A 842 7.16 29.71 -22.44
CA ALA A 842 7.01 31.15 -22.63
C ALA A 842 7.18 31.51 -24.12
N GLY A 843 6.13 32.07 -24.73
CA GLY A 843 6.14 32.54 -26.12
C GLY A 843 5.57 31.56 -27.15
N LEU A 844 5.02 30.41 -26.77
CA LEU A 844 4.32 29.53 -27.71
C LEU A 844 2.98 30.13 -28.14
N SER A 845 2.71 30.06 -29.44
CA SER A 845 1.36 30.36 -29.96
C SER A 845 0.31 29.43 -29.36
N PRO A 846 -0.94 29.88 -29.12
CA PRO A 846 -2.00 29.08 -28.52
C PRO A 846 -2.54 28.02 -29.47
N VAL A 847 -1.68 27.07 -29.88
CA VAL A 847 -2.01 25.96 -30.78
C VAL A 847 -2.44 24.74 -29.94
N ILE A 848 -3.63 24.25 -30.21
CA ILE A 848 -4.17 22.99 -29.72
C ILE A 848 -3.87 21.94 -30.79
N LEU A 849 -3.16 20.87 -30.42
CA LEU A 849 -2.82 19.77 -31.32
C LEU A 849 -3.65 18.52 -31.01
N SER A 850 -4.17 17.86 -32.01
CA SER A 850 -4.82 16.56 -31.90
C SER A 850 -4.23 15.58 -32.91
N ILE A 851 -3.90 14.37 -32.47
CA ILE A 851 -3.29 13.31 -33.29
C ILE A 851 -4.14 12.06 -33.21
N THR A 852 -4.82 11.70 -34.32
CA THR A 852 -5.67 10.51 -34.37
C THR A 852 -6.14 10.18 -35.80
N ARG A 853 -6.59 8.94 -36.02
CA ARG A 853 -7.31 8.61 -37.26
C ARG A 853 -8.66 9.33 -37.29
N VAL A 854 -9.00 9.86 -38.47
CA VAL A 854 -10.21 10.67 -38.68
C VAL A 854 -11.15 9.91 -39.64
N THR A 855 -11.64 8.74 -39.19
CA THR A 855 -12.57 7.93 -39.95
C THR A 855 -13.98 7.97 -39.39
N LYS A 856 -15.00 7.70 -40.20
CA LYS A 856 -16.40 7.59 -39.77
C LYS A 856 -16.58 6.55 -38.65
N ALA A 857 -15.79 5.48 -38.66
CA ALA A 857 -15.79 4.45 -37.64
C ALA A 857 -15.14 4.92 -36.30
N ASP A 858 -14.27 5.93 -36.36
CA ASP A 858 -13.50 6.44 -35.22
C ASP A 858 -14.09 7.73 -34.59
N ARG A 859 -15.35 8.11 -34.85
CA ARG A 859 -16.00 9.30 -34.27
C ARG A 859 -15.98 9.34 -32.74
N TYR A 860 -15.87 8.18 -32.11
CA TYR A 860 -15.67 8.08 -30.66
C TYR A 860 -14.34 8.73 -30.17
N LYS A 861 -13.45 9.13 -31.07
CA LYS A 861 -12.24 9.90 -30.77
C LYS A 861 -12.53 11.37 -30.38
N GLY A 862 -13.72 11.87 -30.72
CA GLY A 862 -14.21 13.18 -30.27
C GLY A 862 -13.58 14.38 -30.96
N VAL A 863 -12.99 14.20 -32.17
CA VAL A 863 -12.42 15.30 -32.97
C VAL A 863 -13.50 16.32 -33.32
N GLU A 864 -14.73 15.86 -33.56
CA GLU A 864 -15.90 16.70 -33.80
C GLU A 864 -16.16 17.68 -32.64
N HIS A 865 -16.12 17.19 -31.40
CA HIS A 865 -16.31 18.03 -30.20
C HIS A 865 -15.19 19.08 -30.02
N LEU A 866 -13.96 18.79 -30.49
CA LEU A 866 -12.89 19.79 -30.49
C LEU A 866 -13.19 20.91 -31.49
N VAL A 867 -13.69 20.57 -32.70
CA VAL A 867 -14.10 21.57 -33.70
C VAL A 867 -15.25 22.40 -33.19
N GLU A 868 -16.28 21.77 -32.57
CA GLU A 868 -17.43 22.43 -31.96
C GLU A 868 -17.06 23.33 -30.76
N ALA A 869 -15.99 23.02 -30.03
CA ALA A 869 -15.50 23.80 -28.90
C ALA A 869 -14.74 25.07 -29.32
N MET A 870 -14.18 25.10 -30.54
CA MET A 870 -13.31 26.20 -31.02
C MET A 870 -13.98 27.59 -31.00
N PRO A 871 -15.25 27.81 -31.33
CA PRO A 871 -15.86 29.12 -31.20
C PRO A 871 -15.79 29.68 -29.78
N ALA A 872 -16.11 28.86 -28.78
CA ALA A 872 -16.07 29.26 -27.36
C ALA A 872 -14.63 29.47 -26.84
N ILE A 873 -13.67 28.69 -27.33
CA ILE A 873 -12.24 28.86 -27.03
C ILE A 873 -11.74 30.19 -27.62
N ARG A 874 -12.05 30.47 -28.87
CA ARG A 874 -11.63 31.69 -29.57
C ARG A 874 -12.30 32.97 -29.05
N ALA A 875 -13.50 32.86 -28.48
CA ALA A 875 -14.13 33.99 -27.79
C ALA A 875 -13.30 34.46 -26.57
N GLN A 876 -12.50 33.59 -25.97
CA GLN A 876 -11.66 33.89 -24.82
C GLN A 876 -10.16 34.01 -25.15
N ILE A 877 -9.71 33.34 -26.22
CA ILE A 877 -8.33 33.34 -26.74
C ILE A 877 -8.43 33.50 -28.28
N PRO A 878 -8.50 34.74 -28.80
CA PRO A 878 -8.78 35.00 -30.22
C PRO A 878 -7.80 34.33 -31.21
N ASP A 879 -6.54 34.21 -30.83
CA ASP A 879 -5.46 33.62 -31.65
C ASP A 879 -5.37 32.10 -31.54
N ALA A 880 -6.26 31.42 -30.79
CA ALA A 880 -6.26 29.98 -30.63
C ALA A 880 -6.49 29.30 -31.99
N ARG A 881 -5.68 28.28 -32.29
CA ARG A 881 -5.75 27.44 -33.48
C ARG A 881 -5.83 25.97 -33.08
N LEU A 882 -6.58 25.18 -33.87
CA LEU A 882 -6.65 23.72 -33.75
C LEU A 882 -5.95 23.09 -34.95
N ARG A 883 -4.93 22.28 -34.71
CA ARG A 883 -4.25 21.47 -35.72
C ARG A 883 -4.57 19.99 -35.50
N ILE A 884 -4.98 19.31 -36.57
CA ILE A 884 -5.37 17.90 -36.54
C ILE A 884 -4.46 17.10 -37.47
N ILE A 885 -3.64 16.22 -36.87
CA ILE A 885 -2.82 15.26 -37.60
C ILE A 885 -3.59 13.95 -37.67
N GLY A 886 -3.79 13.48 -38.91
CA GLY A 886 -4.45 12.23 -39.22
C GLY A 886 -5.26 12.28 -40.47
N ARG A 887 -5.51 11.12 -41.06
CA ARG A 887 -6.28 10.95 -42.31
C ARG A 887 -7.46 10.00 -42.11
N GLY A 888 -8.47 10.13 -42.94
CA GLY A 888 -9.65 9.27 -42.95
C GLY A 888 -10.80 9.86 -43.72
N ASP A 889 -11.85 9.08 -43.87
CA ASP A 889 -13.03 9.39 -44.68
C ASP A 889 -14.04 10.35 -44.01
N ASP A 890 -13.77 10.80 -42.79
CA ASP A 890 -14.58 11.78 -42.05
C ASP A 890 -13.99 13.22 -42.13
N VAL A 891 -12.78 13.39 -42.68
CA VAL A 891 -12.13 14.72 -42.80
C VAL A 891 -12.98 15.70 -43.57
N PRO A 892 -13.60 15.36 -44.77
CA PRO A 892 -14.41 16.32 -45.49
C PRO A 892 -15.61 16.86 -44.70
N ARG A 893 -16.26 16.00 -43.90
CA ARG A 893 -17.37 16.41 -43.04
C ARG A 893 -16.93 17.39 -41.94
N LEU A 894 -15.79 17.12 -41.29
CA LEU A 894 -15.25 17.98 -40.27
C LEU A 894 -14.74 19.33 -40.82
N GLN A 895 -14.22 19.35 -42.03
CA GLN A 895 -13.87 20.58 -42.74
C GLN A 895 -15.12 21.42 -43.02
N GLN A 896 -16.20 20.76 -43.47
CA GLN A 896 -17.48 21.42 -43.65
C GLN A 896 -18.04 21.99 -42.33
N LEU A 897 -18.01 21.22 -41.25
CA LEU A 897 -18.40 21.69 -39.91
C LEU A 897 -17.59 22.90 -39.46
N ALA A 898 -16.27 22.90 -39.65
CA ALA A 898 -15.42 24.04 -39.35
C ALA A 898 -15.77 25.30 -40.17
N ALA A 899 -16.15 25.10 -41.44
CA ALA A 899 -16.63 26.21 -42.32
C ALA A 899 -17.99 26.76 -41.84
N GLU A 900 -18.95 25.89 -41.53
CA GLU A 900 -20.27 26.25 -40.97
C GLU A 900 -20.16 27.04 -39.67
N LEU A 901 -19.17 26.74 -38.84
CA LEU A 901 -18.88 27.45 -37.58
C LEU A 901 -18.01 28.71 -37.77
N GLY A 902 -17.68 29.09 -39.02
CA GLY A 902 -16.93 30.29 -39.33
C GLY A 902 -15.46 30.23 -38.89
N LEU A 903 -14.89 29.05 -38.70
CA LEU A 903 -13.57 28.86 -38.14
C LEU A 903 -12.40 29.05 -39.15
N GLY A 904 -12.67 28.94 -40.43
CA GLY A 904 -11.71 29.23 -41.55
C GLY A 904 -10.31 28.63 -41.25
N ALA A 905 -9.28 29.50 -41.28
CA ALA A 905 -7.88 29.11 -41.02
C ALA A 905 -7.56 28.78 -39.53
N ALA A 906 -8.55 28.86 -38.63
CA ALA A 906 -8.35 28.51 -37.22
C ALA A 906 -8.35 27.00 -36.95
N VAL A 907 -8.87 26.19 -37.91
CA VAL A 907 -8.86 24.72 -37.85
C VAL A 907 -8.11 24.17 -39.09
N GLU A 908 -6.98 23.55 -38.84
CA GLU A 908 -6.09 23.04 -39.89
C GLU A 908 -6.00 21.50 -39.84
N PHE A 909 -6.31 20.85 -40.94
CA PHE A 909 -6.18 19.40 -41.11
C PHE A 909 -4.87 19.10 -41.83
N LEU A 910 -3.85 18.64 -41.13
CA LEU A 910 -2.50 18.40 -41.67
C LEU A 910 -2.37 17.07 -42.43
N GLY A 911 -3.40 16.21 -42.34
CA GLY A 911 -3.33 14.89 -42.96
C GLY A 911 -2.29 13.99 -42.31
N TYR A 912 -1.62 13.17 -43.09
CA TYR A 912 -0.47 12.39 -42.62
C TYR A 912 0.78 13.25 -42.58
N VAL A 913 1.53 13.17 -41.50
CA VAL A 913 2.84 13.80 -41.35
C VAL A 913 3.89 12.76 -40.92
N PRO A 914 5.14 12.84 -41.45
CA PRO A 914 6.25 11.99 -40.97
C PRO A 914 6.58 12.20 -39.51
N ASP A 915 7.20 11.20 -38.84
CA ASP A 915 7.53 11.23 -37.41
C ASP A 915 8.35 12.48 -37.00
N ALA A 916 9.30 12.93 -37.83
CA ALA A 916 10.08 14.13 -37.61
C ALA A 916 9.19 15.40 -37.50
N ARG A 917 8.21 15.52 -38.40
CA ARG A 917 7.25 16.61 -38.39
C ARG A 917 6.24 16.49 -37.24
N MET A 918 5.80 15.31 -36.92
CA MET A 918 4.94 15.06 -35.76
C MET A 918 5.63 15.51 -34.46
N THR A 919 6.92 15.19 -34.33
CA THR A 919 7.75 15.65 -33.20
C THR A 919 7.83 17.17 -33.13
N GLU A 920 7.97 17.84 -34.27
CA GLU A 920 8.02 19.31 -34.32
C GLU A 920 6.68 19.95 -33.95
N GLU A 921 5.56 19.41 -34.45
CA GLU A 921 4.22 19.88 -34.08
C GLU A 921 3.96 19.70 -32.57
N LEU A 922 4.42 18.58 -31.97
CA LEU A 922 4.36 18.35 -30.51
C LEU A 922 5.22 19.34 -29.72
N ARG A 923 6.37 19.77 -30.27
CA ARG A 923 7.22 20.80 -29.64
C ARG A 923 6.62 22.19 -29.71
N GLN A 924 5.92 22.50 -30.77
CA GLN A 924 5.38 23.85 -31.03
C GLN A 924 3.97 24.07 -30.48
N CYS A 925 3.20 23.01 -30.19
CA CYS A 925 1.87 23.19 -29.62
C CYS A 925 1.91 23.66 -28.18
N ALA A 926 0.92 24.45 -27.78
CA ALA A 926 0.75 24.88 -26.38
C ALA A 926 -0.05 23.85 -25.57
N LEU A 927 -0.89 23.05 -26.25
CA LEU A 927 -1.81 22.08 -25.64
C LEU A 927 -2.01 20.89 -26.57
N PHE A 928 -1.99 19.68 -26.03
CA PHE A 928 -2.48 18.48 -26.73
C PHE A 928 -3.90 18.15 -26.27
N ALA A 929 -4.82 17.90 -27.21
CA ALA A 929 -6.21 17.57 -26.86
C ALA A 929 -6.74 16.38 -27.67
N LEU A 930 -7.30 15.37 -26.98
CA LEU A 930 -7.98 14.21 -27.59
C LEU A 930 -9.10 13.71 -26.67
N PRO A 931 -10.35 14.22 -26.79
CA PRO A 931 -11.47 13.83 -25.94
C PRO A 931 -12.08 12.48 -26.38
N SER A 932 -11.30 11.40 -26.35
CA SER A 932 -11.72 10.08 -26.85
C SER A 932 -12.55 9.29 -25.83
N LYS A 933 -13.72 8.76 -26.24
CA LYS A 933 -14.57 7.88 -25.42
C LYS A 933 -14.00 6.47 -25.23
N LYS A 934 -13.21 6.00 -26.20
CA LYS A 934 -12.69 4.62 -26.21
C LYS A 934 -11.19 4.65 -26.50
N GLU A 935 -10.41 4.75 -25.45
CA GLU A 935 -8.96 4.71 -25.51
C GLU A 935 -8.44 3.58 -24.62
N GLY A 936 -7.69 2.64 -25.19
CA GLY A 936 -7.14 1.50 -24.45
C GLY A 936 -6.08 1.94 -23.44
N PHE A 937 -5.24 2.89 -23.85
CA PHE A 937 -4.17 3.44 -23.04
C PHE A 937 -3.91 4.93 -23.34
N GLY A 938 -3.63 5.27 -24.63
CA GLY A 938 -3.40 6.66 -25.05
C GLY A 938 -1.93 7.03 -25.17
N LEU A 939 -1.16 6.31 -26.01
CA LEU A 939 0.25 6.61 -26.27
C LEU A 939 0.51 8.05 -26.69
N VAL A 940 -0.39 8.65 -27.48
CA VAL A 940 -0.25 10.03 -27.97
C VAL A 940 -0.24 11.06 -26.84
N PHE A 941 -0.89 10.78 -25.69
CA PHE A 941 -0.78 11.62 -24.50
C PHE A 941 0.62 11.52 -23.87
N LEU A 942 1.22 10.32 -23.86
CA LEU A 942 2.59 10.16 -23.38
C LEU A 942 3.59 10.88 -24.30
N GLU A 943 3.39 10.81 -25.61
CA GLU A 943 4.20 11.50 -26.60
C GLU A 943 4.14 13.04 -26.38
N ALA A 944 2.94 13.58 -26.14
CA ALA A 944 2.77 15.01 -25.83
C ALA A 944 3.45 15.40 -24.50
N MET A 945 3.22 14.61 -23.45
CA MET A 945 3.84 14.84 -22.14
C MET A 945 5.37 14.71 -22.17
N ALA A 946 5.93 13.85 -23.04
CA ALA A 946 7.39 13.73 -23.23
C ALA A 946 8.02 14.98 -23.84
N HIS A 947 7.22 15.88 -24.44
CA HIS A 947 7.60 17.20 -24.92
C HIS A 947 7.21 18.33 -23.95
N GLY A 948 6.82 17.98 -22.71
CA GLY A 948 6.39 18.94 -21.70
C GLY A 948 5.02 19.56 -21.98
N ARG A 949 4.19 18.98 -22.86
CA ARG A 949 2.89 19.55 -23.25
C ARG A 949 1.79 19.06 -22.32
N PRO A 950 0.97 19.97 -21.73
CA PRO A 950 -0.21 19.57 -20.98
C PRO A 950 -1.26 18.95 -21.92
N CYS A 951 -2.12 18.11 -21.34
CA CYS A 951 -3.09 17.36 -22.09
C CYS A 951 -4.53 17.65 -21.67
N VAL A 952 -5.46 17.69 -22.63
CA VAL A 952 -6.90 17.65 -22.34
C VAL A 952 -7.46 16.36 -22.94
N GLY A 953 -8.09 15.52 -22.11
CA GLY A 953 -8.64 14.23 -22.51
C GLY A 953 -10.04 13.97 -21.95
N ALA A 954 -10.67 12.87 -22.40
CA ALA A 954 -11.92 12.43 -21.79
C ALA A 954 -11.64 11.54 -20.55
N ARG A 955 -12.50 11.66 -19.53
CA ARG A 955 -12.52 10.76 -18.35
C ARG A 955 -13.11 9.39 -18.74
N ALA A 956 -12.48 8.72 -19.70
CA ALA A 956 -12.99 7.49 -20.30
C ALA A 956 -11.83 6.55 -20.69
N GLY A 957 -12.08 5.24 -20.66
CA GLY A 957 -11.08 4.24 -21.03
C GLY A 957 -9.84 4.26 -20.14
N GLY A 958 -8.66 4.06 -20.73
CA GLY A 958 -7.36 4.11 -20.07
C GLY A 958 -6.78 5.53 -19.90
N VAL A 959 -7.42 6.59 -20.41
CA VAL A 959 -6.89 7.97 -20.36
C VAL A 959 -6.63 8.45 -18.93
N PRO A 960 -7.53 8.21 -17.93
CA PRO A 960 -7.28 8.61 -16.54
C PRO A 960 -6.05 7.95 -15.88
N GLU A 961 -5.58 6.83 -16.43
CA GLU A 961 -4.37 6.16 -15.96
C GLU A 961 -3.09 6.79 -16.50
N VAL A 962 -3.20 7.56 -17.59
CA VAL A 962 -2.08 8.23 -18.26
C VAL A 962 -2.01 9.70 -17.89
N VAL A 963 -3.11 10.45 -18.03
CA VAL A 963 -3.20 11.88 -17.77
C VAL A 963 -3.59 12.12 -16.31
N SER A 964 -2.64 12.61 -15.50
CA SER A 964 -2.86 13.06 -14.11
C SER A 964 -3.19 14.56 -14.07
N ASP A 965 -3.72 15.05 -12.95
CA ASP A 965 -4.04 16.48 -12.74
C ASP A 965 -2.80 17.40 -12.85
N GLU A 966 -1.60 16.85 -12.72
CA GLU A 966 -0.33 17.55 -12.89
C GLU A 966 0.07 17.69 -14.36
N ALA A 967 -0.48 16.84 -15.23
CA ALA A 967 -0.13 16.76 -16.65
C ALA A 967 -1.28 17.14 -17.57
N GLY A 968 -2.50 17.34 -17.04
CA GLY A 968 -3.64 17.68 -17.88
C GLY A 968 -4.97 17.84 -17.15
N ILE A 969 -6.03 18.01 -17.94
CA ILE A 969 -7.41 18.15 -17.47
C ILE A 969 -8.28 17.09 -18.15
N LEU A 970 -9.11 16.39 -17.37
CA LEU A 970 -10.02 15.38 -17.87
C LEU A 970 -11.47 15.85 -17.78
N VAL A 971 -12.21 15.76 -18.90
CA VAL A 971 -13.61 16.16 -19.04
C VAL A 971 -14.49 14.96 -19.37
N GLU A 972 -15.82 15.09 -19.17
CA GLU A 972 -16.76 14.07 -19.61
C GLU A 972 -16.90 14.08 -21.15
N PHE A 973 -16.90 12.89 -21.77
CA PHE A 973 -17.04 12.75 -23.22
C PHE A 973 -18.38 13.34 -23.71
N GLY A 974 -18.32 14.15 -24.78
CA GLY A 974 -19.48 14.77 -25.38
C GLY A 974 -19.92 16.09 -24.73
N ASN A 975 -19.29 16.51 -23.63
CA ASN A 975 -19.56 17.83 -23.04
C ASN A 975 -18.66 18.89 -23.69
N VAL A 976 -19.12 19.46 -24.79
CA VAL A 976 -18.41 20.47 -25.60
C VAL A 976 -18.10 21.73 -24.79
N SER A 977 -19.01 22.18 -23.92
CA SER A 977 -18.79 23.37 -23.05
C SER A 977 -17.67 23.12 -22.03
N ALA A 978 -17.70 21.97 -21.34
CA ALA A 978 -16.63 21.62 -20.40
C ALA A 978 -15.28 21.43 -21.11
N LEU A 979 -15.29 20.87 -22.33
CA LEU A 979 -14.10 20.73 -23.16
C LEU A 979 -13.52 22.10 -23.54
N ALA A 980 -14.35 23.04 -23.95
CA ALA A 980 -13.92 24.42 -24.27
C ALA A 980 -13.30 25.10 -23.03
N THR A 981 -13.96 25.02 -21.88
CA THR A 981 -13.45 25.58 -20.61
C THR A 981 -12.10 24.94 -20.25
N ALA A 982 -11.99 23.61 -20.30
CA ALA A 982 -10.75 22.90 -20.00
C ALA A 982 -9.58 23.27 -20.93
N CYS A 983 -9.87 23.47 -22.23
CA CYS A 983 -8.85 23.93 -23.18
C CYS A 983 -8.40 25.37 -22.87
N VAL A 984 -9.31 26.27 -22.53
CA VAL A 984 -8.99 27.65 -22.13
C VAL A 984 -8.15 27.67 -20.85
N ASP A 985 -8.60 26.92 -19.82
CA ASP A 985 -7.88 26.81 -18.56
C ASP A 985 -6.48 26.23 -18.75
N ALA A 986 -6.37 25.19 -19.59
CA ALA A 986 -5.09 24.55 -19.90
C ALA A 986 -4.12 25.48 -20.66
N LEU A 987 -4.65 26.35 -21.53
CA LEU A 987 -3.84 27.32 -22.27
C LEU A 987 -3.39 28.50 -21.40
N ARG A 988 -4.20 28.94 -20.41
CA ARG A 988 -3.91 30.03 -19.49
C ARG A 988 -3.10 29.64 -18.28
N ARG A 989 -3.23 28.39 -17.85
CA ARG A 989 -2.58 27.86 -16.65
C ARG A 989 -1.06 27.80 -16.82
N GLU A 990 -0.33 28.26 -15.83
CA GLU A 990 1.11 27.96 -15.69
C GLU A 990 1.27 26.52 -15.25
N TRP A 991 1.87 25.70 -16.10
CA TRP A 991 2.14 24.30 -15.84
C TRP A 991 3.58 24.10 -15.39
N ASP A 992 3.76 23.23 -14.41
CA ASP A 992 5.09 22.76 -14.00
C ASP A 992 5.57 21.71 -15.03
N GLU A 993 6.31 22.17 -16.03
CA GLU A 993 6.83 21.32 -17.09
C GLU A 993 7.68 20.14 -16.58
N PRO A 994 8.57 20.29 -15.58
CA PRO A 994 9.25 19.18 -14.93
C PRO A 994 8.31 18.08 -14.43
N ARG A 995 7.14 18.41 -13.92
CA ARG A 995 6.13 17.41 -13.47
C ARG A 995 5.48 16.69 -14.64
N ILE A 996 5.16 17.39 -15.71
CA ILE A 996 4.64 16.77 -16.95
C ILE A 996 5.66 15.77 -17.50
N LEU A 997 6.94 16.18 -17.59
CA LEU A 997 8.03 15.31 -18.04
C LEU A 997 8.26 14.12 -17.08
N ALA A 998 8.15 14.33 -15.77
CA ALA A 998 8.24 13.25 -14.79
C ALA A 998 7.11 12.22 -14.97
N ARG A 999 5.89 12.69 -15.28
CA ARG A 999 4.77 11.80 -15.60
C ARG A 999 5.06 10.94 -16.84
N ALA A 1000 5.58 11.52 -17.91
CA ALA A 1000 5.99 10.76 -19.10
C ALA A 1000 7.09 9.73 -18.78
N ARG A 1001 8.08 10.11 -17.93
CA ARG A 1001 9.17 9.20 -17.50
C ARG A 1001 8.67 8.00 -16.70
N SER A 1002 7.53 8.10 -16.00
CA SER A 1002 6.95 6.96 -15.29
C SER A 1002 6.46 5.84 -16.21
N PHE A 1003 6.43 6.05 -17.53
CA PHE A 1003 6.14 5.07 -18.57
C PHE A 1003 7.36 4.86 -19.50
N ALA A 1004 8.56 4.95 -18.93
CA ALA A 1004 9.79 4.76 -19.70
C ALA A 1004 9.99 3.28 -20.10
N TYR A 1005 10.61 3.05 -21.23
CA TYR A 1005 10.86 1.73 -21.79
C TYR A 1005 11.63 0.76 -20.85
N PRO A 1006 12.68 1.18 -20.10
CA PRO A 1006 13.38 0.27 -19.20
C PRO A 1006 12.48 -0.37 -18.15
N GLU A 1007 11.52 0.39 -17.61
CA GLU A 1007 10.54 -0.09 -16.63
C GLU A 1007 9.60 -1.14 -17.23
N PHE A 1008 9.06 -0.85 -18.43
CA PHE A 1008 8.25 -1.79 -19.20
C PHE A 1008 9.00 -3.10 -19.45
N LYS A 1009 10.26 -3.02 -19.93
CA LYS A 1009 11.09 -4.19 -20.22
C LYS A 1009 11.33 -5.04 -18.98
N ALA A 1010 11.68 -4.42 -17.84
CA ALA A 1010 11.91 -5.12 -16.57
C ALA A 1010 10.65 -5.85 -16.09
N ARG A 1011 9.49 -5.21 -16.16
CA ARG A 1011 8.20 -5.84 -15.81
C ARG A 1011 7.82 -6.98 -16.76
N LEU A 1012 8.04 -6.80 -18.06
CA LEU A 1012 7.79 -7.85 -19.05
C LEU A 1012 8.67 -9.08 -18.77
N ALA A 1013 9.96 -8.89 -18.46
CA ALA A 1013 10.87 -9.96 -18.09
C ALA A 1013 10.33 -10.79 -16.91
N GLY A 1014 10.00 -10.14 -15.80
CA GLY A 1014 9.43 -10.81 -14.64
C GLY A 1014 8.14 -11.58 -14.94
N LEU A 1015 7.29 -11.07 -15.84
CA LEU A 1015 6.05 -11.73 -16.24
C LEU A 1015 6.24 -12.95 -17.14
N LEU A 1016 7.35 -13.03 -17.87
CA LEU A 1016 7.67 -14.14 -18.76
C LEU A 1016 8.48 -15.24 -18.06
N ASP A 1017 9.22 -14.92 -17.01
CA ASP A 1017 10.03 -15.87 -16.23
C ASP A 1017 9.20 -16.69 -15.23
N ASP A 1018 8.08 -16.15 -14.76
CA ASP A 1018 7.06 -16.86 -13.97
C ASP A 1018 6.29 -17.88 -14.85
#